data_e4be1f2f2bec15d1ffb4b68999ef4fe2
#
_entry.id   e4be1f2f2bec15d1ffb4b68999ef4fe2
#
_cell.length_a   1.000
_cell.length_b   1.000
_cell.length_c   1.000
_cell.angle_alpha   90.00
_cell.angle_beta   90.00
_cell.angle_gamma   90.00
#
_symmetry.space_group_name_H-M   'P 1'
#
loop_
_entity.id
_entity.type
_entity.pdbx_description
1 polymer ?
#
loop_
_entity_poly.entity_id
_entity_poly.type
_entity_poly.pdbx_seq_one_letter_code
_entity_poly.pdbx_strand_id
1 'polypeptide(L)'
;MLAGLIGMSIPIALHLIAKHKFPIRDFPTLRLLARDERTNVFAMKLIDPLQLFLRLLLLLLLVLAMARLFSGAGSAPAPRNLVVVLDASASMNQTVKNPAGEARIPMLDLAIARAREVLGEIQPPGQAAVVVAGDRTRVTAALEPGHEAALTSLATEGPDTLRATDGAGEGLIHAIGAAANLLRGRREVKSQIVVLTDLRATAFSIRNQKDLESFVRVRSDLGDKLDVVFVDLADAAADNVAITETRVRGGRVKVGDDAHVLATVRNTGSEAQTAKVQLAVGNQPDPNVAQVTLEPGAEAIVDLTTPVNRAVRTVADVRIKEPDSLVADDVSSVPLNVSESRRVLIVNGAGQTAGVDGALASLGQAATETEAPEASTVDGATILRFVLNPGRELGRASGTGIDTTVVPPDAIVSQTLSKFALIVLYDVSSLPAQAMEDIRTFVRDGRSLLIVCSGGANPLQFNRNFYGADPQNPGLSPAQLGNDRELSPALSPALPRSHHPWLAPYRDPLQGDLSSIQFTKVRELPAVNEAAEVVLASPDGRPLAIEMPLGRGRVMLLAFGFELDRGNLARTRLFPAFMWRLVDHLTGQLRVLPSDSLVAVEPAVLDVSEPGFAFATELELTRPEGDPLRLPVTERQTVLIPPLPAGNYQLHKPRVAGAAAGHTRNLTVHLDPCESDMTRVESGPLAEWLGGPVDVIAPADTATLTPKGSEYWRLLVWALAAAYVLEAVSGFLLSARRERLRAAEGQA
;
A
#
# COMPACT_ATOMS: atom_id res chain seq x y z
N MET A 1 -53.93 4.56 17.45
CA MET A 1 -55.20 3.80 17.39
C MET A 1 -56.30 4.37 18.32
N LEU A 2 -56.07 4.54 19.60
CA LEU A 2 -57.10 5.05 20.57
C LEU A 2 -57.70 6.39 20.15
N ALA A 3 -56.98 7.38 19.71
CA ALA A 3 -57.46 8.69 19.24
C ALA A 3 -58.35 8.58 17.99
N GLY A 4 -58.07 7.63 17.08
CA GLY A 4 -58.91 7.36 15.91
C GLY A 4 -60.25 6.71 16.26
N LEU A 5 -60.28 5.80 17.23
CA LEU A 5 -61.51 5.20 17.74
C LEU A 5 -62.41 6.23 18.44
N ILE A 6 -61.83 7.17 19.18
CA ILE A 6 -62.58 8.32 19.75
C ILE A 6 -63.16 9.20 18.65
N GLY A 7 -62.40 9.42 17.56
CA GLY A 7 -62.90 10.16 16.40
C GLY A 7 -64.12 9.55 15.71
N MET A 8 -64.29 8.22 15.75
CA MET A 8 -65.50 7.53 15.24
C MET A 8 -66.79 7.85 16.03
N SER A 9 -66.68 8.30 17.29
CA SER A 9 -67.83 8.69 18.07
C SER A 9 -68.48 9.97 17.57
N ILE A 10 -67.77 10.87 16.88
CA ILE A 10 -68.26 12.16 16.41
C ILE A 10 -69.36 12.01 15.34
N PRO A 11 -69.17 11.23 14.24
CA PRO A 11 -70.24 11.02 13.26
C PRO A 11 -71.47 10.32 13.85
N ILE A 12 -71.26 9.40 14.82
CA ILE A 12 -72.38 8.72 15.52
C ILE A 12 -73.16 9.75 16.37
N ALA A 13 -72.45 10.56 17.14
CA ALA A 13 -73.07 11.62 17.94
C ALA A 13 -73.84 12.63 17.10
N LEU A 14 -73.23 13.12 16.01
CA LEU A 14 -73.86 14.02 15.07
C LEU A 14 -75.15 13.41 14.41
N HIS A 15 -75.08 12.11 14.06
CA HIS A 15 -76.23 11.40 13.50
C HIS A 15 -77.35 11.21 14.52
N LEU A 16 -77.02 10.99 15.79
CA LEU A 16 -78.03 10.90 16.87
C LEU A 16 -78.62 12.26 17.22
N ILE A 17 -77.85 13.34 17.20
CA ILE A 17 -78.33 14.71 17.43
C ILE A 17 -79.28 15.16 16.32
N ALA A 18 -79.03 14.77 15.09
CA ALA A 18 -79.90 15.11 13.97
C ALA A 18 -81.30 14.46 14.01
N LYS A 19 -81.56 13.57 14.99
CA LYS A 19 -82.90 12.93 15.25
C LYS A 19 -83.78 13.67 16.24
N HIS A 20 -83.47 14.91 16.61
CA HIS A 20 -84.33 15.67 17.44
C HIS A 20 -85.69 15.94 16.73
N LYS A 21 -86.73 15.30 17.25
CA LYS A 21 -88.10 15.55 16.80
C LYS A 21 -88.55 16.91 17.34
N PHE A 22 -88.91 17.81 16.44
CA PHE A 22 -89.65 19.01 16.80
C PHE A 22 -91.00 18.53 17.45
N PRO A 23 -91.44 19.18 18.52
CA PRO A 23 -92.72 18.83 19.12
C PRO A 23 -93.82 19.17 18.14
N ILE A 24 -94.64 18.18 17.78
CA ILE A 24 -95.80 18.34 16.93
C ILE A 24 -96.87 19.11 17.79
N ARG A 25 -97.18 20.33 17.37
CA ARG A 25 -98.34 21.05 17.92
C ARG A 25 -99.54 20.65 17.08
N ASP A 26 -100.57 20.02 17.70
CA ASP A 26 -101.83 19.67 17.08
C ASP A 26 -102.59 20.94 16.71
N PHE A 27 -102.75 21.18 15.42
CA PHE A 27 -103.69 22.15 14.90
C PHE A 27 -105.01 21.46 14.62
N PRO A 28 -106.17 21.85 15.22
CA PRO A 28 -107.45 21.11 15.16
C PRO A 28 -108.05 20.98 13.73
N THR A 29 -107.66 21.80 12.80
CA THR A 29 -108.19 21.83 11.42
C THR A 29 -107.51 20.84 10.45
N LEU A 30 -106.43 20.17 10.77
CA LEU A 30 -105.66 19.22 9.90
C LEU A 30 -106.18 17.75 10.02
N ARG A 31 -107.24 17.50 10.78
CA ARG A 31 -107.81 16.15 10.90
C ARG A 31 -108.53 15.63 9.63
N LEU A 32 -108.74 16.41 8.64
CA LEU A 32 -109.40 16.11 7.34
C LEU A 32 -108.42 15.75 6.20
N LEU A 33 -107.15 15.89 6.36
CA LEU A 33 -106.16 15.67 5.30
C LEU A 33 -105.18 14.45 5.56
N ALA A 34 -105.51 13.63 6.54
CA ALA A 34 -104.67 12.52 6.89
C ALA A 34 -105.17 11.22 6.24
N ARG A 35 -105.06 11.14 4.89
CA ARG A 35 -105.06 9.84 4.21
C ARG A 35 -104.20 9.96 2.98
N ASP A 36 -102.96 9.56 3.14
CA ASP A 36 -102.09 8.88 2.12
C ASP A 36 -100.60 9.19 2.18
N GLU A 37 -99.98 8.95 3.37
CA GLU A 37 -98.49 8.97 3.42
C GLU A 37 -97.95 7.83 4.29
N ARG A 38 -98.28 6.57 3.94
CA ARG A 38 -97.67 5.43 4.60
C ARG A 38 -96.57 4.72 3.81
N THR A 39 -96.26 5.11 2.61
CA THR A 39 -95.36 4.32 1.76
C THR A 39 -93.91 4.88 1.68
N ASN A 40 -93.61 6.13 2.09
CA ASN A 40 -92.25 6.69 1.92
C ASN A 40 -91.36 6.66 3.20
N VAL A 41 -91.88 6.32 4.34
CA VAL A 41 -91.11 6.35 5.58
C VAL A 41 -90.14 5.17 5.66
N PHE A 42 -90.40 4.08 4.97
CA PHE A 42 -89.52 2.89 5.00
C PHE A 42 -88.29 3.05 4.12
N ALA A 43 -88.39 3.71 2.96
CA ALA A 43 -87.24 3.97 2.05
C ALA A 43 -86.29 5.04 2.62
N MET A 44 -86.78 6.09 3.27
CA MET A 44 -85.93 7.11 3.91
C MET A 44 -85.18 6.58 5.15
N LYS A 45 -85.75 5.60 5.85
CA LYS A 45 -85.05 4.97 6.99
C LYS A 45 -83.90 4.08 6.59
N LEU A 46 -83.84 3.54 5.36
CA LEU A 46 -82.75 2.67 4.87
C LEU A 46 -81.56 3.47 4.28
N ILE A 47 -81.83 4.68 3.77
CA ILE A 47 -80.81 5.47 3.05
C ILE A 47 -79.86 6.20 4.00
N ASP A 48 -80.34 6.72 5.11
CA ASP A 48 -79.54 7.41 6.11
C ASP A 48 -78.57 6.46 6.86
N PRO A 49 -78.93 5.20 7.23
CA PRO A 49 -77.98 4.28 7.83
C PRO A 49 -76.87 3.81 6.87
N LEU A 50 -77.11 3.76 5.57
CA LEU A 50 -76.06 3.40 4.60
C LEU A 50 -75.00 4.48 4.49
N GLN A 51 -75.40 5.78 4.43
CA GLN A 51 -74.42 6.88 4.45
C GLN A 51 -73.61 6.92 5.74
N LEU A 52 -74.23 6.71 6.89
CA LEU A 52 -73.54 6.65 8.18
C LEU A 52 -72.50 5.48 8.15
N PHE A 53 -72.90 4.31 7.66
CA PHE A 53 -72.01 3.15 7.54
C PHE A 53 -70.79 3.45 6.60
N LEU A 54 -71.02 4.09 5.44
CA LEU A 54 -69.93 4.46 4.52
C LEU A 54 -68.95 5.45 5.14
N ARG A 55 -69.43 6.44 5.90
CA ARG A 55 -68.58 7.40 6.62
C ARG A 55 -67.79 6.76 7.75
N LEU A 56 -68.40 5.85 8.49
CA LEU A 56 -67.70 5.08 9.52
C LEU A 56 -66.66 4.14 8.92
N LEU A 57 -66.96 3.53 7.77
CA LEU A 57 -66.03 2.68 7.03
C LEU A 57 -64.85 3.49 6.49
N LEU A 58 -65.06 4.71 5.99
CA LEU A 58 -63.99 5.61 5.57
C LEU A 58 -63.06 5.98 6.70
N LEU A 59 -63.63 6.32 7.87
CA LEU A 59 -62.83 6.65 9.03
C LEU A 59 -62.08 5.44 9.54
N LEU A 60 -62.69 4.26 9.54
CA LEU A 60 -62.02 3.00 9.93
C LEU A 60 -60.86 2.66 8.99
N LEU A 61 -61.09 2.75 7.67
CA LEU A 61 -60.03 2.51 6.66
C LEU A 61 -58.87 3.51 6.76
N LEU A 62 -59.20 4.79 7.06
CA LEU A 62 -58.20 5.83 7.30
C LEU A 62 -57.36 5.51 8.54
N VAL A 63 -58.00 5.14 9.65
CA VAL A 63 -57.29 4.75 10.90
C VAL A 63 -56.42 3.53 10.68
N LEU A 64 -56.91 2.53 9.94
CA LEU A 64 -56.17 1.31 9.62
C LEU A 64 -54.99 1.60 8.66
N ALA A 65 -55.16 2.51 7.68
CA ALA A 65 -54.10 2.93 6.80
C ALA A 65 -53.02 3.74 7.53
N MET A 66 -53.39 4.63 8.45
CA MET A 66 -52.47 5.36 9.32
C MET A 66 -51.79 4.48 10.37
N ALA A 67 -52.46 3.43 10.81
CA ALA A 67 -51.89 2.44 11.74
C ALA A 67 -50.82 1.55 11.11
N ARG A 68 -50.56 1.66 9.77
CA ARG A 68 -49.58 0.83 9.03
C ARG A 68 -49.64 -0.64 9.46
N LEU A 69 -50.78 -1.27 9.22
CA LEU A 69 -50.97 -2.69 9.60
C LEU A 69 -49.94 -3.56 8.89
N PHE A 70 -49.05 -4.17 9.66
CA PHE A 70 -48.13 -5.19 9.25
C PHE A 70 -48.73 -6.57 9.50
N SER A 71 -48.77 -7.41 8.51
CA SER A 71 -48.99 -8.84 8.71
C SER A 71 -47.64 -9.49 8.90
N GLY A 72 -47.29 -9.81 10.11
CA GLY A 72 -45.99 -10.41 10.42
C GLY A 72 -45.65 -10.51 11.90
N ALA A 73 -46.40 -9.84 12.75
CA ALA A 73 -46.25 -10.01 14.20
C ALA A 73 -46.84 -11.37 14.65
N GLY A 74 -46.08 -12.43 14.44
CA GLY A 74 -46.46 -13.77 14.89
C GLY A 74 -46.11 -14.94 13.96
N SER A 75 -45.76 -14.67 12.69
CA SER A 75 -45.14 -15.71 11.87
C SER A 75 -43.64 -15.67 12.15
N ALA A 76 -43.07 -16.76 12.67
CA ALA A 76 -41.64 -16.92 12.74
C ALA A 76 -41.03 -16.54 11.37
N PRO A 77 -40.01 -15.69 11.32
CA PRO A 77 -39.38 -15.31 10.07
C PRO A 77 -39.06 -16.57 9.29
N ALA A 78 -39.40 -16.60 7.99
CA ALA A 78 -39.13 -17.76 7.16
C ALA A 78 -37.63 -18.12 7.31
N PRO A 79 -37.32 -19.42 7.50
CA PRO A 79 -35.94 -19.84 7.70
C PRO A 79 -35.10 -19.32 6.54
N ARG A 80 -34.00 -18.64 6.86
CA ARG A 80 -33.06 -18.13 5.86
C ARG A 80 -31.62 -18.50 6.24
N ASN A 81 -30.79 -18.70 5.25
CA ASN A 81 -29.35 -18.80 5.45
C ASN A 81 -28.73 -17.41 5.33
N LEU A 82 -27.95 -17.00 6.32
CA LEU A 82 -27.29 -15.72 6.36
C LEU A 82 -25.78 -15.91 6.42
N VAL A 83 -25.04 -15.32 5.50
CA VAL A 83 -23.59 -15.21 5.60
C VAL A 83 -23.22 -13.74 5.72
N VAL A 84 -22.59 -13.38 6.82
CA VAL A 84 -22.05 -12.04 7.03
C VAL A 84 -20.60 -12.03 6.60
N VAL A 85 -20.26 -11.11 5.70
CA VAL A 85 -18.87 -10.82 5.27
C VAL A 85 -18.46 -9.51 5.92
N LEU A 86 -17.41 -9.57 6.75
CA LEU A 86 -16.80 -8.41 7.38
C LEU A 86 -15.56 -8.01 6.61
N ASP A 87 -15.55 -6.79 6.11
CA ASP A 87 -14.35 -6.15 5.61
C ASP A 87 -13.45 -5.77 6.78
N ALA A 88 -12.21 -6.20 6.74
CA ALA A 88 -11.17 -5.89 7.71
C ALA A 88 -9.90 -5.36 7.02
N SER A 89 -10.06 -4.68 5.87
CA SER A 89 -8.99 -3.93 5.19
C SER A 89 -8.51 -2.75 6.03
N ALA A 90 -7.38 -2.14 5.68
CA ALA A 90 -6.80 -1.03 6.42
C ALA A 90 -7.73 0.17 6.52
N SER A 91 -8.49 0.45 5.47
CA SER A 91 -9.46 1.54 5.42
C SER A 91 -10.54 1.44 6.50
N MET A 92 -10.84 0.23 6.98
CA MET A 92 -11.81 0.00 8.08
C MET A 92 -11.32 0.49 9.45
N ASN A 93 -10.04 0.90 9.58
CA ASN A 93 -9.54 1.63 10.75
C ASN A 93 -9.96 3.10 10.77
N GLN A 94 -10.50 3.62 9.66
CA GLN A 94 -11.00 4.97 9.60
C GLN A 94 -12.06 5.21 10.68
N THR A 95 -12.00 6.39 11.33
CA THR A 95 -12.97 6.76 12.33
C THR A 95 -14.22 7.37 11.71
N VAL A 96 -15.39 6.88 12.08
CA VAL A 96 -16.70 7.35 11.63
C VAL A 96 -17.54 7.84 12.80
N LYS A 97 -18.59 8.64 12.54
CA LYS A 97 -19.52 9.06 13.57
C LYS A 97 -20.29 7.84 14.10
N ASN A 98 -20.32 7.69 15.41
CA ASN A 98 -21.12 6.65 16.04
C ASN A 98 -22.61 7.03 15.94
N PRO A 99 -23.47 6.22 15.31
CA PRO A 99 -24.91 6.48 15.24
C PRO A 99 -25.59 6.54 16.61
N ALA A 100 -24.96 5.97 17.65
CA ALA A 100 -25.50 5.92 19.01
C ALA A 100 -25.01 7.05 19.93
N GLY A 101 -24.09 7.94 19.46
CA GLY A 101 -23.51 9.00 20.29
C GLY A 101 -22.67 10.00 19.51
N GLU A 102 -22.08 10.99 20.21
CA GLU A 102 -21.22 12.02 19.59
C GLU A 102 -19.78 11.55 19.33
N ALA A 103 -19.34 10.44 19.93
CA ALA A 103 -17.98 9.93 19.80
C ALA A 103 -17.76 9.32 18.40
N ARG A 104 -16.56 9.51 17.85
CA ARG A 104 -16.11 8.78 16.65
C ARG A 104 -15.56 7.42 17.07
N ILE A 105 -15.84 6.40 16.30
CA ILE A 105 -15.39 5.02 16.52
C ILE A 105 -14.75 4.48 15.25
N PRO A 106 -13.82 3.50 15.32
CA PRO A 106 -13.34 2.79 14.15
C PRO A 106 -14.50 2.17 13.37
N MET A 107 -14.43 2.23 12.06
CA MET A 107 -15.48 1.69 11.18
C MET A 107 -15.63 0.18 11.35
N LEU A 108 -14.54 -0.54 11.63
CA LEU A 108 -14.57 -1.97 11.94
C LEU A 108 -15.42 -2.27 13.19
N ASP A 109 -15.36 -1.43 14.23
CA ASP A 109 -16.18 -1.60 15.43
C ASP A 109 -17.67 -1.42 15.11
N LEU A 110 -17.98 -0.45 14.25
CA LEU A 110 -19.34 -0.26 13.73
C LEU A 110 -19.79 -1.49 12.92
N ALA A 111 -18.91 -2.04 12.06
CA ALA A 111 -19.16 -3.25 11.28
C ALA A 111 -19.51 -4.44 12.20
N ILE A 112 -18.70 -4.67 13.23
CA ILE A 112 -18.91 -5.75 14.22
C ILE A 112 -20.23 -5.56 14.96
N ALA A 113 -20.55 -4.32 15.37
CA ALA A 113 -21.82 -4.03 16.04
C ALA A 113 -23.02 -4.34 15.13
N ARG A 114 -22.95 -3.94 13.85
CA ARG A 114 -24.00 -4.23 12.87
C ARG A 114 -24.09 -5.71 12.50
N ALA A 115 -22.95 -6.40 12.40
CA ALA A 115 -22.93 -7.84 12.21
C ALA A 115 -23.67 -8.58 13.33
N ARG A 116 -23.42 -8.20 14.58
CA ARG A 116 -24.13 -8.78 15.75
C ARG A 116 -25.62 -8.54 15.71
N GLU A 117 -26.04 -7.35 15.31
CA GLU A 117 -27.46 -7.00 15.17
C GLU A 117 -28.15 -7.87 14.12
N VAL A 118 -27.55 -7.96 12.93
CA VAL A 118 -28.12 -8.73 11.80
C VAL A 118 -28.12 -10.24 12.09
N LEU A 119 -27.06 -10.77 12.73
CA LEU A 119 -26.96 -12.18 13.10
C LEU A 119 -27.97 -12.57 14.19
N GLY A 120 -28.19 -11.68 15.18
CA GLY A 120 -29.10 -11.94 16.29
C GLY A 120 -30.56 -12.19 15.89
N GLU A 121 -30.94 -11.85 14.67
CA GLU A 121 -32.27 -12.09 14.12
C GLU A 121 -32.47 -13.50 13.55
N ILE A 122 -31.39 -14.27 13.35
CA ILE A 122 -31.48 -15.63 12.79
C ILE A 122 -31.84 -16.63 13.88
N GLN A 123 -32.96 -17.28 13.70
CA GLN A 123 -33.44 -18.36 14.59
C GLN A 123 -33.46 -19.70 13.86
N PRO A 124 -33.24 -20.82 14.56
CA PRO A 124 -33.40 -22.15 13.96
C PRO A 124 -34.80 -22.33 13.34
N PRO A 125 -34.92 -22.96 12.17
CA PRO A 125 -33.93 -23.72 11.43
C PRO A 125 -33.04 -22.89 10.46
N GLY A 126 -33.12 -21.55 10.48
CA GLY A 126 -32.21 -20.69 9.75
C GLY A 126 -30.75 -20.91 10.15
N GLN A 127 -29.80 -20.69 9.25
CA GLN A 127 -28.38 -20.91 9.48
C GLN A 127 -27.60 -19.60 9.34
N ALA A 128 -26.55 -19.43 10.14
CA ALA A 128 -25.69 -18.26 10.09
C ALA A 128 -24.21 -18.65 9.96
N ALA A 129 -23.44 -17.84 9.21
CA ALA A 129 -21.99 -17.95 9.07
C ALA A 129 -21.33 -16.56 9.08
N VAL A 130 -20.05 -16.52 9.41
CA VAL A 130 -19.23 -15.31 9.35
C VAL A 130 -17.96 -15.56 8.55
N VAL A 131 -17.66 -14.65 7.64
CA VAL A 131 -16.44 -14.61 6.85
C VAL A 131 -15.77 -13.28 7.07
N VAL A 132 -14.49 -13.27 7.38
CA VAL A 132 -13.66 -12.05 7.56
C VAL A 132 -12.73 -11.92 6.36
N ALA A 133 -12.82 -10.78 5.68
CA ALA A 133 -11.94 -10.37 4.61
C ALA A 133 -10.81 -9.49 5.18
N GLY A 134 -9.67 -10.09 5.45
CA GLY A 134 -8.46 -9.42 5.93
C GLY A 134 -7.26 -9.73 5.05
N ASP A 135 -6.07 -9.86 5.64
CA ASP A 135 -4.86 -10.33 4.96
C ASP A 135 -5.09 -11.68 4.26
N ARG A 136 -5.84 -12.54 4.92
CA ARG A 136 -6.41 -13.79 4.37
C ARG A 136 -7.88 -13.86 4.69
N THR A 137 -8.62 -14.41 3.76
CA THR A 137 -10.03 -14.72 3.99
C THR A 137 -10.16 -15.84 5.01
N ARG A 138 -10.90 -15.59 6.08
CA ARG A 138 -11.15 -16.55 7.15
C ARG A 138 -12.64 -16.80 7.33
N VAL A 139 -13.04 -18.05 7.30
CA VAL A 139 -14.38 -18.47 7.73
C VAL A 139 -14.32 -18.69 9.25
N THR A 140 -14.72 -17.69 10.02
CA THR A 140 -14.62 -17.71 11.49
C THR A 140 -15.75 -18.47 12.14
N ALA A 141 -16.91 -18.51 11.48
CA ALA A 141 -18.03 -19.38 11.85
C ALA A 141 -18.56 -20.09 10.59
N ALA A 142 -18.62 -21.41 10.62
CA ALA A 142 -19.25 -22.21 9.58
C ALA A 142 -20.77 -21.99 9.55
N LEU A 143 -21.43 -22.39 8.46
CA LEU A 143 -22.87 -22.25 8.30
C LEU A 143 -23.60 -23.27 9.21
N GLU A 144 -24.01 -22.83 10.38
CA GLU A 144 -24.65 -23.64 11.41
C GLU A 144 -26.05 -23.12 11.76
N PRO A 145 -26.97 -24.01 12.29
CA PRO A 145 -28.32 -23.61 12.69
C PRO A 145 -28.32 -22.57 13.82
N GLY A 146 -29.09 -21.51 13.62
CA GLY A 146 -29.17 -20.38 14.57
C GLY A 146 -28.04 -19.40 14.40
N HIS A 147 -27.83 -18.55 15.39
CA HIS A 147 -26.84 -17.46 15.36
C HIS A 147 -25.74 -17.60 16.43
N GLU A 148 -25.87 -18.56 17.36
CA GLU A 148 -24.98 -18.62 18.53
C GLU A 148 -23.52 -18.84 18.19
N ALA A 149 -23.20 -19.74 17.25
CA ALA A 149 -21.83 -19.99 16.80
C ALA A 149 -21.23 -18.74 16.11
N ALA A 150 -22.01 -18.07 15.27
CA ALA A 150 -21.62 -16.85 14.59
C ALA A 150 -21.39 -15.69 15.57
N LEU A 151 -22.25 -15.49 16.55
CA LEU A 151 -22.08 -14.47 17.59
C LEU A 151 -20.89 -14.79 18.51
N THR A 152 -20.68 -16.07 18.84
CA THR A 152 -19.51 -16.50 19.63
C THR A 152 -18.22 -16.21 18.88
N SER A 153 -18.16 -16.49 17.59
CA SER A 153 -16.98 -16.18 16.77
C SER A 153 -16.68 -14.68 16.75
N LEU A 154 -17.69 -13.83 16.59
CA LEU A 154 -17.55 -12.38 16.67
C LEU A 154 -17.20 -11.87 18.07
N ALA A 155 -17.57 -12.58 19.13
CA ALA A 155 -17.18 -12.24 20.49
C ALA A 155 -15.71 -12.61 20.76
N THR A 156 -15.25 -13.74 20.23
CA THR A 156 -13.87 -14.21 20.34
C THR A 156 -12.92 -13.38 19.46
N GLU A 157 -13.40 -13.00 18.28
CA GLU A 157 -12.70 -12.10 17.33
C GLU A 157 -13.29 -10.67 17.36
N GLY A 158 -13.72 -10.19 18.53
CA GLY A 158 -14.31 -8.86 18.70
C GLY A 158 -13.30 -7.71 18.57
N PRO A 159 -13.69 -6.47 18.87
CA PRO A 159 -12.87 -5.26 18.69
C PRO A 159 -11.47 -5.34 19.32
N ASP A 160 -11.31 -6.14 20.37
CA ASP A 160 -10.01 -6.31 21.03
C ASP A 160 -9.06 -7.28 20.33
N THR A 161 -9.57 -8.14 19.45
CA THR A 161 -8.81 -9.21 18.78
C THR A 161 -8.85 -9.12 17.26
N LEU A 162 -9.98 -8.73 16.67
CA LEU A 162 -10.09 -8.48 15.24
C LEU A 162 -9.60 -7.07 14.96
N ARG A 163 -8.42 -6.97 14.35
CA ARG A 163 -7.86 -5.70 13.87
C ARG A 163 -7.97 -5.65 12.36
N ALA A 164 -8.21 -4.46 11.83
CA ALA A 164 -8.07 -4.24 10.40
C ALA A 164 -6.62 -4.50 10.00
N THR A 165 -6.43 -5.04 8.83
CA THR A 165 -5.10 -5.30 8.25
C THR A 165 -4.49 -4.01 7.71
N ASP A 166 -3.22 -4.03 7.37
CA ASP A 166 -2.54 -2.88 6.79
C ASP A 166 -2.51 -2.91 5.25
N GLY A 167 -3.43 -3.65 4.64
CA GLY A 167 -3.59 -3.75 3.20
C GLY A 167 -4.85 -4.55 2.81
N ALA A 168 -5.17 -4.55 1.53
CA ALA A 168 -6.36 -5.21 0.98
C ALA A 168 -6.30 -6.76 1.03
N GLY A 169 -5.15 -7.34 1.32
CA GLY A 169 -4.96 -8.79 1.41
C GLY A 169 -5.43 -9.55 0.18
N GLU A 170 -6.26 -10.61 0.38
CA GLU A 170 -6.86 -11.38 -0.70
C GLU A 170 -8.03 -10.65 -1.39
N GLY A 171 -8.51 -9.56 -0.80
CA GLY A 171 -9.59 -8.72 -1.31
C GLY A 171 -10.99 -9.22 -0.95
N LEU A 172 -11.95 -8.28 -0.97
CA LEU A 172 -13.34 -8.52 -0.59
C LEU A 172 -14.06 -9.48 -1.56
N ILE A 173 -13.69 -9.48 -2.84
CA ILE A 173 -14.25 -10.40 -3.86
C ILE A 173 -13.96 -11.86 -3.49
N HIS A 174 -12.75 -12.17 -3.00
CA HIS A 174 -12.41 -13.52 -2.55
C HIS A 174 -13.29 -13.95 -1.36
N ALA A 175 -13.50 -13.06 -0.39
CA ALA A 175 -14.36 -13.33 0.77
C ALA A 175 -15.84 -13.52 0.37
N ILE A 176 -16.35 -12.72 -0.57
CA ILE A 176 -17.70 -12.89 -1.13
C ILE A 176 -17.80 -14.25 -1.86
N GLY A 177 -16.76 -14.64 -2.59
CA GLY A 177 -16.67 -15.96 -3.22
C GLY A 177 -16.69 -17.11 -2.21
N ALA A 178 -15.95 -16.97 -1.09
CA ALA A 178 -15.97 -17.94 0.01
C ALA A 178 -17.35 -18.02 0.66
N ALA A 179 -18.01 -16.89 0.91
CA ALA A 179 -19.37 -16.82 1.45
C ALA A 179 -20.38 -17.52 0.53
N ALA A 180 -20.28 -17.29 -0.78
CA ALA A 180 -21.14 -17.97 -1.76
C ALA A 180 -20.92 -19.50 -1.76
N ASN A 181 -19.67 -19.95 -1.63
CA ASN A 181 -19.36 -21.38 -1.56
C ASN A 181 -19.99 -22.07 -0.34
N LEU A 182 -20.15 -21.38 0.81
CA LEU A 182 -20.88 -21.90 1.96
C LEU A 182 -22.37 -22.14 1.66
N LEU A 183 -22.93 -21.38 0.72
CA LEU A 183 -24.34 -21.46 0.32
C LEU A 183 -24.56 -22.41 -0.88
N ARG A 184 -23.49 -22.98 -1.45
CA ARG A 184 -23.59 -23.87 -2.61
C ARG A 184 -24.53 -25.05 -2.34
N GLY A 185 -25.50 -25.28 -3.23
CA GLY A 185 -26.45 -26.38 -3.13
C GLY A 185 -27.63 -26.13 -2.17
N ARG A 186 -27.71 -24.99 -1.49
CA ARG A 186 -28.78 -24.64 -0.55
C ARG A 186 -30.01 -24.04 -1.24
N ARG A 187 -30.57 -24.74 -2.23
CA ARG A 187 -31.69 -24.23 -3.05
C ARG A 187 -33.04 -24.21 -2.37
N GLU A 188 -33.19 -24.85 -1.21
CA GLU A 188 -34.48 -25.01 -0.55
C GLU A 188 -34.91 -23.78 0.25
N VAL A 189 -33.94 -23.02 0.77
CA VAL A 189 -34.14 -21.88 1.68
C VAL A 189 -33.57 -20.62 1.04
N LYS A 190 -34.22 -19.48 1.24
CA LYS A 190 -33.65 -18.17 0.86
C LYS A 190 -32.30 -17.97 1.54
N SER A 191 -31.34 -17.51 0.79
CA SER A 191 -29.97 -17.23 1.24
C SER A 191 -29.66 -15.76 1.06
N GLN A 192 -28.93 -15.18 2.01
CA GLN A 192 -28.55 -13.78 1.99
C GLN A 192 -27.08 -13.66 2.35
N ILE A 193 -26.33 -12.87 1.56
CA ILE A 193 -24.99 -12.44 1.88
C ILE A 193 -25.06 -10.96 2.25
N VAL A 194 -24.64 -10.62 3.46
CA VAL A 194 -24.54 -9.24 3.93
C VAL A 194 -23.08 -8.86 4.05
N VAL A 195 -22.65 -7.91 3.27
CA VAL A 195 -21.27 -7.44 3.21
C VAL A 195 -21.17 -6.08 3.92
N LEU A 196 -20.40 -6.02 4.98
CA LEU A 196 -20.17 -4.82 5.77
C LEU A 196 -18.81 -4.21 5.35
N THR A 197 -18.82 -3.10 4.64
CA THR A 197 -17.65 -2.50 4.00
C THR A 197 -17.83 -0.99 3.83
N ASP A 198 -16.76 -0.28 3.54
CA ASP A 198 -16.75 1.14 3.18
C ASP A 198 -16.93 1.40 1.67
N LEU A 199 -17.11 0.34 0.88
CA LEU A 199 -17.29 0.37 -0.57
C LEU A 199 -16.14 1.04 -1.33
N ARG A 200 -14.90 0.96 -0.83
CA ARG A 200 -13.75 1.49 -1.58
C ARG A 200 -13.41 0.64 -2.79
N ALA A 201 -13.04 1.30 -3.86
CA ALA A 201 -12.72 0.64 -5.13
C ALA A 201 -11.56 -0.36 -4.99
N THR A 202 -10.62 -0.09 -4.12
CA THR A 202 -9.45 -0.94 -3.83
C THR A 202 -9.81 -2.29 -3.23
N ALA A 203 -10.82 -2.35 -2.35
CA ALA A 203 -11.32 -3.58 -1.76
C ALA A 203 -11.93 -4.54 -2.80
N PHE A 204 -12.41 -4.00 -3.92
CA PHE A 204 -13.00 -4.77 -5.02
C PHE A 204 -12.00 -5.07 -6.15
N SER A 205 -10.70 -4.84 -5.93
CA SER A 205 -9.69 -5.20 -6.92
C SER A 205 -9.73 -6.71 -7.20
N ILE A 206 -9.89 -7.08 -8.47
CA ILE A 206 -9.98 -8.48 -8.89
C ILE A 206 -8.56 -9.03 -8.99
N ARG A 207 -8.01 -9.54 -7.88
CA ARG A 207 -6.72 -10.23 -7.85
C ARG A 207 -6.79 -11.63 -8.43
N ASN A 208 -7.98 -12.25 -8.39
CA ASN A 208 -8.22 -13.59 -8.91
C ASN A 208 -9.59 -13.69 -9.60
N GLN A 209 -9.59 -13.72 -10.92
CA GLN A 209 -10.80 -13.83 -11.73
C GLN A 209 -11.62 -15.10 -11.44
N LYS A 210 -10.96 -16.18 -10.98
CA LYS A 210 -11.65 -17.45 -10.63
C LYS A 210 -12.62 -17.30 -9.46
N ASP A 211 -12.32 -16.41 -8.51
CA ASP A 211 -13.20 -16.19 -7.35
C ASP A 211 -14.49 -15.50 -7.78
N LEU A 212 -14.39 -14.51 -8.64
CA LEU A 212 -15.56 -13.86 -9.23
C LEU A 212 -16.39 -14.83 -10.08
N GLU A 213 -15.76 -15.63 -10.93
CA GLU A 213 -16.44 -16.66 -11.71
C GLU A 213 -17.13 -17.72 -10.82
N SER A 214 -16.49 -18.08 -9.71
CA SER A 214 -17.08 -19.02 -8.74
C SER A 214 -18.32 -18.43 -8.09
N PHE A 215 -18.25 -17.15 -7.67
CA PHE A 215 -19.40 -16.45 -7.12
C PHE A 215 -20.55 -16.35 -8.11
N VAL A 216 -20.29 -15.90 -9.34
CA VAL A 216 -21.30 -15.75 -10.39
C VAL A 216 -21.99 -17.09 -10.70
N ARG A 217 -21.25 -18.21 -10.71
CA ARG A 217 -21.84 -19.56 -10.87
C ARG A 217 -22.79 -19.91 -9.72
N VAL A 218 -22.36 -19.69 -8.45
CA VAL A 218 -23.23 -19.99 -7.29
C VAL A 218 -24.47 -19.11 -7.32
N ARG A 219 -24.32 -17.83 -7.68
CA ARG A 219 -25.43 -16.89 -7.83
C ARG A 219 -26.42 -17.36 -8.90
N SER A 220 -25.91 -17.75 -10.07
CA SER A 220 -26.75 -18.31 -11.15
C SER A 220 -27.48 -19.57 -10.72
N ASP A 221 -26.83 -20.44 -9.91
CA ASP A 221 -27.42 -21.67 -9.38
C ASP A 221 -28.55 -21.43 -8.37
N LEU A 222 -28.44 -20.40 -7.56
CA LEU A 222 -29.42 -20.04 -6.54
C LEU A 222 -30.54 -19.11 -7.09
N GLY A 223 -30.25 -18.38 -8.17
CA GLY A 223 -31.19 -17.47 -8.83
C GLY A 223 -31.78 -16.44 -7.85
N ASP A 224 -33.11 -16.23 -7.91
CA ASP A 224 -33.83 -15.27 -7.07
C ASP A 224 -33.84 -15.60 -5.58
N LYS A 225 -33.21 -16.70 -5.17
CA LYS A 225 -33.10 -17.09 -3.76
C LYS A 225 -31.86 -16.57 -3.08
N LEU A 226 -30.92 -15.96 -3.80
CA LEU A 226 -29.73 -15.32 -3.24
C LEU A 226 -29.86 -13.81 -3.31
N ASP A 227 -30.00 -13.18 -2.15
CA ASP A 227 -29.92 -11.74 -1.99
C ASP A 227 -28.48 -11.33 -1.57
N VAL A 228 -27.94 -10.30 -2.21
CA VAL A 228 -26.64 -9.73 -1.83
C VAL A 228 -26.84 -8.28 -1.44
N VAL A 229 -26.50 -7.97 -0.20
CA VAL A 229 -26.70 -6.64 0.38
C VAL A 229 -25.37 -6.11 0.89
N PHE A 230 -25.02 -4.91 0.47
CA PHE A 230 -23.88 -4.17 0.99
C PHE A 230 -24.37 -3.15 2.03
N VAL A 231 -23.77 -3.17 3.20
CA VAL A 231 -23.95 -2.14 4.22
C VAL A 231 -22.80 -1.16 4.09
N ASP A 232 -23.12 0.04 3.64
CA ASP A 232 -22.17 1.11 3.47
C ASP A 232 -21.86 1.78 4.81
N LEU A 233 -20.66 1.56 5.32
CA LEU A 233 -20.24 2.05 6.64
C LEU A 233 -19.51 3.40 6.57
N ALA A 234 -19.14 3.86 5.37
CA ALA A 234 -18.34 5.07 5.19
C ALA A 234 -19.14 6.35 5.54
N ASP A 235 -18.42 7.32 6.09
CA ASP A 235 -18.91 8.70 6.22
C ASP A 235 -18.67 9.41 4.88
N ALA A 236 -19.70 10.03 4.32
CA ALA A 236 -19.64 10.70 3.01
C ALA A 236 -18.70 11.92 2.97
N ALA A 237 -18.29 12.44 4.13
CA ALA A 237 -17.46 13.64 4.27
C ALA A 237 -16.07 13.30 4.87
N ALA A 238 -15.52 12.14 4.58
CA ALA A 238 -14.21 11.78 5.11
C ALA A 238 -13.10 12.49 4.33
N ASP A 239 -12.39 13.39 4.99
CA ASP A 239 -11.16 13.98 4.49
C ASP A 239 -9.97 13.09 4.85
N ASN A 240 -9.02 12.94 3.92
CA ASN A 240 -7.81 12.17 4.15
C ASN A 240 -6.62 12.74 3.38
N VAL A 241 -5.50 12.88 4.07
CA VAL A 241 -4.21 13.25 3.50
C VAL A 241 -3.19 12.19 3.89
N ALA A 242 -2.72 11.43 2.93
CA ALA A 242 -1.87 10.26 3.13
C ALA A 242 -0.40 10.52 2.80
N ILE A 243 0.51 9.87 3.51
CA ILE A 243 1.91 9.73 3.10
C ILE A 243 2.04 8.44 2.30
N THR A 244 2.07 8.56 0.97
CA THR A 244 2.04 7.40 0.06
C THR A 244 3.42 6.78 -0.18
N GLU A 245 4.50 7.56 -0.07
CA GLU A 245 5.87 7.09 -0.26
C GLU A 245 6.84 7.89 0.62
N THR A 246 7.82 7.21 1.21
CA THR A 246 8.97 7.83 1.85
C THR A 246 10.26 7.21 1.36
N ARG A 247 11.25 8.06 1.06
CA ARG A 247 12.57 7.61 0.62
C ARG A 247 13.67 8.57 1.02
N VAL A 248 14.86 8.04 1.24
CA VAL A 248 16.06 8.84 1.47
C VAL A 248 16.67 9.24 0.12
N ARG A 249 16.89 10.54 -0.09
CA ARG A 249 17.55 11.05 -1.30
C ARG A 249 18.95 10.44 -1.41
N GLY A 250 19.27 9.82 -2.54
CA GLY A 250 20.55 9.16 -2.76
C GLY A 250 20.72 7.82 -2.01
N GLY A 251 19.73 7.37 -1.26
CA GLY A 251 19.68 6.04 -0.62
C GLY A 251 20.61 5.85 0.57
N ARG A 252 21.60 6.73 0.79
CA ARG A 252 22.59 6.64 1.89
C ARG A 252 22.99 8.02 2.37
N VAL A 253 23.15 8.13 3.67
CA VAL A 253 23.59 9.34 4.35
C VAL A 253 24.91 9.09 5.04
N LYS A 254 25.75 10.11 5.12
CA LYS A 254 27.04 10.07 5.77
C LYS A 254 27.03 10.92 7.03
N VAL A 255 27.95 10.59 7.94
CA VAL A 255 28.22 11.44 9.09
C VAL A 255 28.72 12.79 8.62
N GLY A 256 28.08 13.86 9.10
CA GLY A 256 28.41 15.25 8.78
C GLY A 256 27.62 15.83 7.60
N ASP A 257 26.79 15.03 6.92
CA ASP A 257 25.87 15.50 5.90
C ASP A 257 24.45 15.67 6.48
N ASP A 258 23.63 16.43 5.78
CA ASP A 258 22.20 16.48 6.05
C ASP A 258 21.50 15.28 5.37
N ALA A 259 20.68 14.56 6.13
CA ALA A 259 19.80 13.56 5.57
C ALA A 259 18.57 14.23 4.95
N HIS A 260 18.35 13.97 3.67
CA HIS A 260 17.17 14.40 2.95
C HIS A 260 16.18 13.25 2.84
N VAL A 261 15.06 13.36 3.55
CA VAL A 261 13.95 12.40 3.48
C VAL A 261 12.85 13.01 2.62
N LEU A 262 12.59 12.39 1.48
CA LEU A 262 11.54 12.80 0.56
C LEU A 262 10.27 12.03 0.94
N ALA A 263 9.19 12.76 1.20
CA ALA A 263 7.87 12.20 1.46
C ALA A 263 6.90 12.66 0.37
N THR A 264 6.22 11.73 -0.26
CA THR A 264 5.10 12.01 -1.17
C THR A 264 3.83 12.07 -0.34
N VAL A 265 3.19 13.23 -0.33
CA VAL A 265 1.95 13.49 0.40
C VAL A 265 0.85 13.71 -0.61
N ARG A 266 -0.26 12.99 -0.47
CA ARG A 266 -1.41 13.04 -1.38
C ARG A 266 -2.69 13.37 -0.62
N ASN A 267 -3.48 14.28 -1.15
CA ASN A 267 -4.83 14.53 -0.67
C ASN A 267 -5.80 13.58 -1.41
N THR A 268 -6.37 12.64 -0.68
CA THR A 268 -7.35 11.70 -1.23
C THR A 268 -8.80 12.07 -0.86
N GLY A 269 -8.96 13.18 -0.11
CA GLY A 269 -10.26 13.75 0.25
C GLY A 269 -10.88 14.59 -0.88
N SER A 270 -12.05 15.13 -0.59
CA SER A 270 -12.88 15.92 -1.56
C SER A 270 -12.66 17.43 -1.49
N GLU A 271 -11.97 17.92 -0.46
CA GLU A 271 -11.69 19.33 -0.24
C GLU A 271 -10.19 19.63 -0.21
N ALA A 272 -9.79 20.88 -0.48
CA ALA A 272 -8.40 21.31 -0.37
C ALA A 272 -7.94 21.25 1.09
N GLN A 273 -6.80 20.58 1.34
CA GLN A 273 -6.26 20.33 2.68
C GLN A 273 -4.86 20.91 2.83
N THR A 274 -4.55 21.37 4.03
CA THR A 274 -3.21 21.82 4.39
C THR A 274 -2.61 20.90 5.44
N ALA A 275 -1.60 20.12 5.04
CA ALA A 275 -0.90 19.19 5.91
C ALA A 275 0.39 19.80 6.47
N LYS A 276 0.68 19.54 7.75
CA LYS A 276 1.95 19.83 8.41
C LYS A 276 2.72 18.53 8.59
N VAL A 277 3.84 18.41 7.87
CA VAL A 277 4.65 17.20 7.83
C VAL A 277 5.91 17.40 8.65
N GLN A 278 6.20 16.46 9.55
CA GLN A 278 7.33 16.49 10.47
C GLN A 278 8.17 15.21 10.36
N LEU A 279 9.49 15.36 10.39
CA LEU A 279 10.43 14.25 10.47
C LEU A 279 10.75 13.92 11.93
N ALA A 280 10.88 12.64 12.25
CA ALA A 280 11.43 12.16 13.51
C ALA A 280 12.51 11.11 13.25
N VAL A 281 13.66 11.23 13.88
CA VAL A 281 14.76 10.27 13.73
C VAL A 281 15.04 9.61 15.08
N GLY A 282 14.91 8.28 15.14
CA GLY A 282 15.11 7.54 16.39
C GLY A 282 14.22 8.02 17.53
N ASN A 283 12.94 8.27 17.26
CA ASN A 283 11.92 8.80 18.17
C ASN A 283 12.13 10.25 18.64
N GLN A 284 13.07 10.99 18.05
CA GLN A 284 13.25 12.41 18.33
C GLN A 284 12.67 13.23 17.18
N PRO A 285 11.59 14.00 17.40
CA PRO A 285 11.02 14.84 16.37
C PRO A 285 11.97 15.98 16.02
N ASP A 286 12.16 16.24 14.72
CA ASP A 286 12.85 17.43 14.25
C ASP A 286 11.98 18.67 14.54
N PRO A 287 12.54 19.78 15.01
CA PRO A 287 11.77 21.01 15.23
C PRO A 287 11.20 21.60 13.94
N ASN A 288 11.75 21.25 12.78
CA ASN A 288 11.29 21.77 11.51
C ASN A 288 10.02 21.02 11.05
N VAL A 289 8.99 21.81 10.70
CA VAL A 289 7.73 21.33 10.19
C VAL A 289 7.53 21.92 8.80
N ALA A 290 7.40 21.10 7.80
CA ALA A 290 7.04 21.53 6.45
C ALA A 290 5.53 21.62 6.33
N GLN A 291 5.03 22.67 5.67
CA GLN A 291 3.60 22.85 5.40
C GLN A 291 3.35 22.74 3.90
N VAL A 292 2.35 21.96 3.51
CA VAL A 292 1.94 21.77 2.12
C VAL A 292 0.43 21.88 2.01
N THR A 293 -0.05 22.63 1.01
CA THR A 293 -1.47 22.73 0.68
C THR A 293 -1.74 21.95 -0.61
N LEU A 294 -2.70 21.05 -0.56
CA LEU A 294 -3.01 20.11 -1.62
C LEU A 294 -4.50 20.23 -2.03
N GLU A 295 -4.73 20.45 -3.30
CA GLU A 295 -6.08 20.33 -3.89
C GLU A 295 -6.55 18.87 -3.87
N PRO A 296 -7.85 18.59 -4.01
CA PRO A 296 -8.39 17.23 -4.10
C PRO A 296 -7.67 16.40 -5.18
N GLY A 297 -7.19 15.22 -4.82
CA GLY A 297 -6.46 14.31 -5.71
C GLY A 297 -5.01 14.74 -6.02
N ALA A 298 -4.56 15.91 -5.56
CA ALA A 298 -3.20 16.38 -5.80
C ALA A 298 -2.18 15.69 -4.87
N GLU A 299 -0.95 15.58 -5.38
CA GLU A 299 0.19 15.09 -4.60
C GLU A 299 1.36 16.08 -4.66
N ALA A 300 2.16 16.10 -3.61
CA ALA A 300 3.39 16.88 -3.56
C ALA A 300 4.51 16.12 -2.84
N ILE A 301 5.74 16.36 -3.29
CA ILE A 301 6.93 15.80 -2.65
C ILE A 301 7.47 16.85 -1.67
N VAL A 302 7.53 16.48 -0.40
CA VAL A 302 8.08 17.28 0.69
C VAL A 302 9.50 16.82 0.98
N ASP A 303 10.48 17.71 0.95
CA ASP A 303 11.88 17.44 1.28
C ASP A 303 12.16 17.85 2.74
N LEU A 304 12.31 16.87 3.61
CA LEU A 304 12.58 17.03 5.02
C LEU A 304 14.07 16.78 5.29
N THR A 305 14.75 17.73 5.91
CA THR A 305 16.18 17.65 6.15
C THR A 305 16.50 17.58 7.62
N THR A 306 17.45 16.72 8.00
CA THR A 306 17.95 16.62 9.37
C THR A 306 19.47 16.40 9.38
N PRO A 307 20.23 17.12 10.24
CA PRO A 307 21.67 16.94 10.32
C PRO A 307 22.03 15.62 11.01
N VAL A 308 22.98 14.90 10.43
CA VAL A 308 23.43 13.63 10.97
C VAL A 308 24.88 13.68 11.45
N ASN A 309 25.07 13.65 12.76
CA ASN A 309 26.38 13.89 13.40
C ASN A 309 27.13 12.61 13.77
N ARG A 310 26.54 11.43 13.63
CA ARG A 310 27.17 10.14 13.95
C ARG A 310 26.66 9.01 13.07
N ALA A 311 27.49 8.01 12.88
CA ALA A 311 27.11 6.79 12.21
C ALA A 311 26.06 6.05 13.05
N VAL A 312 24.91 5.80 12.45
CA VAL A 312 23.79 5.11 13.09
C VAL A 312 22.97 4.39 12.04
N ARG A 313 22.46 3.21 12.39
CA ARG A 313 21.39 2.53 11.64
C ARG A 313 20.11 2.72 12.44
N THR A 314 19.24 3.55 11.95
CA THR A 314 17.99 3.91 12.62
C THR A 314 16.86 3.96 11.60
N VAL A 315 15.68 4.32 12.06
CA VAL A 315 14.51 4.58 11.22
C VAL A 315 14.20 6.06 11.32
N ALA A 316 13.85 6.66 10.20
CA ALA A 316 13.30 8.00 10.12
C ALA A 316 11.80 7.88 9.85
N ASP A 317 11.00 8.45 10.73
CA ASP A 317 9.54 8.49 10.63
C ASP A 317 9.12 9.85 10.10
N VAL A 318 8.31 9.87 9.05
CA VAL A 318 7.61 11.05 8.58
C VAL A 318 6.18 10.99 9.07
N ARG A 319 5.68 12.08 9.65
CA ARG A 319 4.35 12.12 10.26
C ARG A 319 3.58 13.36 9.85
N ILE A 320 2.30 13.20 9.59
CA ILE A 320 1.35 14.31 9.54
C ILE A 320 1.02 14.68 10.99
N LYS A 321 1.19 15.95 11.33
CA LYS A 321 1.13 16.41 12.74
C LYS A 321 -0.31 16.45 13.27
N GLU A 322 -1.24 16.72 12.41
CA GLU A 322 -2.66 16.80 12.74
C GLU A 322 -3.33 15.59 12.08
N PRO A 323 -3.51 14.47 12.82
CA PRO A 323 -4.05 13.25 12.24
C PRO A 323 -5.49 13.46 11.77
N ASP A 324 -5.85 12.83 10.67
CA ASP A 324 -7.18 12.88 10.10
C ASP A 324 -8.03 11.64 10.46
N SER A 325 -8.93 11.24 9.59
CA SER A 325 -9.85 10.12 9.84
C SER A 325 -9.19 8.74 9.74
N LEU A 326 -8.06 8.61 8.98
CA LEU A 326 -7.30 7.38 8.81
C LEU A 326 -5.87 7.52 9.33
N VAL A 327 -5.70 7.45 10.64
CA VAL A 327 -4.39 7.66 11.32
C VAL A 327 -3.27 6.73 10.82
N ALA A 328 -3.63 5.60 10.20
CA ALA A 328 -2.66 4.60 9.76
C ALA A 328 -1.75 5.09 8.62
N ASP A 329 -2.22 6.00 7.75
CA ASP A 329 -1.45 6.58 6.64
C ASP A 329 -0.86 7.97 6.93
N ASP A 330 -1.08 8.47 8.14
CA ASP A 330 -0.44 9.68 8.65
C ASP A 330 1.05 9.48 8.99
N VAL A 331 1.53 8.23 9.05
CA VAL A 331 2.91 7.90 9.43
C VAL A 331 3.52 6.95 8.41
N SER A 332 4.68 7.32 7.89
CA SER A 332 5.47 6.46 7.04
C SER A 332 6.94 6.48 7.46
N SER A 333 7.57 5.31 7.50
CA SER A 333 8.91 5.14 8.04
C SER A 333 9.90 4.74 6.93
N VAL A 334 11.14 5.19 7.03
CA VAL A 334 12.20 4.77 6.10
C VAL A 334 13.48 4.43 6.85
N PRO A 335 14.19 3.33 6.50
CA PRO A 335 15.47 3.01 7.10
C PRO A 335 16.51 4.08 6.78
N LEU A 336 17.09 4.68 7.82
CA LEU A 336 18.15 5.65 7.70
C LEU A 336 19.48 4.99 8.05
N ASN A 337 20.24 4.66 7.02
CA ASN A 337 21.54 4.04 7.14
C ASN A 337 22.64 5.10 7.01
N VAL A 338 23.15 5.55 8.15
CA VAL A 338 24.25 6.51 8.22
C VAL A 338 25.57 5.77 8.37
N SER A 339 26.43 5.94 7.39
CA SER A 339 27.74 5.26 7.36
C SER A 339 28.88 6.25 7.61
N GLU A 340 29.93 5.75 8.25
CA GLU A 340 31.21 6.48 8.28
C GLU A 340 31.80 6.56 6.87
N SER A 341 32.64 7.57 6.65
CA SER A 341 33.42 7.70 5.42
C SER A 341 34.28 6.46 5.20
N ARG A 342 34.28 5.93 3.99
CA ARG A 342 35.10 4.80 3.59
C ARG A 342 36.52 5.27 3.32
N ARG A 343 37.49 4.69 4.00
CA ARG A 343 38.89 5.02 3.74
C ARG A 343 39.40 4.13 2.61
N VAL A 344 39.93 4.76 1.57
CA VAL A 344 40.56 4.11 0.41
C VAL A 344 42.06 4.46 0.44
N LEU A 345 42.90 3.45 0.50
CA LEU A 345 44.35 3.59 0.38
C LEU A 345 44.76 3.48 -1.08
N ILE A 346 45.38 4.50 -1.63
CA ILE A 346 45.93 4.52 -2.98
C ILE A 346 47.44 4.43 -2.84
N VAL A 347 48.02 3.32 -3.31
CA VAL A 347 49.46 3.15 -3.41
C VAL A 347 49.90 3.59 -4.84
N ASN A 348 50.59 4.71 -4.93
CA ASN A 348 51.01 5.28 -6.22
C ASN A 348 52.43 4.85 -6.59
N GLY A 349 52.56 3.99 -7.61
CA GLY A 349 53.81 3.51 -8.15
C GLY A 349 54.59 4.54 -8.99
N ALA A 350 53.92 5.59 -9.48
CA ALA A 350 54.56 6.64 -10.27
C ALA A 350 55.39 7.64 -9.42
N GLY A 351 55.25 7.58 -8.08
CA GLY A 351 56.12 8.33 -7.17
C GLY A 351 55.89 9.86 -7.08
N GLN A 352 55.03 10.42 -7.89
CA GLN A 352 54.72 11.87 -7.87
C GLN A 352 53.28 12.10 -7.51
N THR A 353 53.01 12.96 -6.53
CA THR A 353 51.69 13.51 -6.24
C THR A 353 51.66 14.97 -6.68
N ALA A 354 51.06 15.23 -7.83
CA ALA A 354 50.80 16.62 -8.27
C ALA A 354 49.78 17.28 -7.31
N GLY A 355 49.94 18.57 -7.06
CA GLY A 355 48.95 19.35 -6.32
C GLY A 355 47.60 19.39 -7.03
N VAL A 356 46.50 19.55 -6.24
CA VAL A 356 45.12 19.64 -6.78
C VAL A 356 44.96 20.74 -7.80
N ASP A 357 45.65 21.86 -7.61
CA ASP A 357 45.61 23.03 -8.54
C ASP A 357 46.10 22.67 -9.93
N GLY A 358 47.16 21.83 -10.04
CA GLY A 358 47.65 21.33 -11.31
C GLY A 358 46.68 20.36 -12.01
N ALA A 359 45.99 19.51 -11.23
CA ALA A 359 45.00 18.60 -11.77
C ALA A 359 43.76 19.33 -12.29
N LEU A 360 43.27 20.33 -11.57
CA LEU A 360 42.12 21.15 -11.96
C LEU A 360 42.45 22.00 -13.21
N ALA A 361 43.63 22.60 -13.26
CA ALA A 361 44.06 23.38 -14.40
C ALA A 361 44.12 22.52 -15.68
N SER A 362 44.67 21.30 -15.59
CA SER A 362 44.74 20.38 -16.74
C SER A 362 43.40 19.81 -17.20
N LEU A 363 42.43 19.62 -16.27
CA LEU A 363 41.06 19.19 -16.60
C LEU A 363 40.24 20.34 -17.20
N GLY A 364 40.48 21.59 -16.76
CA GLY A 364 39.78 22.80 -17.21
C GLY A 364 40.27 23.34 -18.57
N GLN A 365 41.55 23.30 -18.82
CA GLN A 365 42.15 23.80 -20.09
C GLN A 365 41.80 22.95 -21.31
N ALA A 366 41.47 21.68 -21.11
CA ALA A 366 41.09 20.78 -22.20
C ALA A 366 39.71 21.07 -22.83
N ALA A 367 38.96 22.03 -22.31
CA ALA A 367 37.63 22.37 -22.82
C ALA A 367 37.63 23.53 -23.84
N THR A 368 38.74 24.21 -24.08
CA THR A 368 38.72 25.47 -24.79
C THR A 368 39.66 25.61 -25.98
N GLU A 369 40.49 24.62 -26.42
CA GLU A 369 41.36 24.96 -27.54
C GLU A 369 41.93 23.91 -28.48
N THR A 370 42.21 24.46 -29.67
CA THR A 370 42.69 23.93 -30.93
C THR A 370 44.21 23.65 -30.96
N GLU A 371 44.95 23.89 -29.90
CA GLU A 371 46.38 23.56 -29.80
C GLU A 371 46.59 22.62 -28.60
N ALA A 372 47.16 21.43 -28.89
CA ALA A 372 47.49 20.46 -27.87
C ALA A 372 48.52 21.08 -26.90
N PRO A 373 48.16 21.35 -25.63
CA PRO A 373 49.17 21.73 -24.66
C PRO A 373 50.09 20.53 -24.45
N GLU A 374 51.38 20.78 -24.29
CA GLU A 374 52.35 19.77 -23.83
C GLU A 374 51.75 18.97 -22.70
N ALA A 375 51.72 17.63 -22.83
CA ALA A 375 51.00 16.68 -21.97
C ALA A 375 51.18 17.05 -20.51
N SER A 376 50.13 17.56 -19.89
CA SER A 376 50.14 17.92 -18.48
C SER A 376 50.40 16.66 -17.66
N THR A 377 51.43 16.74 -16.85
CA THR A 377 52.04 15.66 -16.05
C THR A 377 51.23 15.20 -14.84
N VAL A 378 49.89 15.26 -14.92
CA VAL A 378 49.04 14.78 -13.81
C VAL A 378 48.91 13.29 -13.92
N ASP A 379 49.40 12.60 -12.88
CA ASP A 379 49.31 11.14 -12.80
C ASP A 379 47.86 10.68 -12.58
N GLY A 380 47.54 9.47 -13.04
CA GLY A 380 46.20 8.93 -12.93
C GLY A 380 45.76 8.64 -11.48
N ALA A 381 46.69 8.43 -10.53
CA ALA A 381 46.39 8.27 -9.13
C ALA A 381 45.87 9.58 -8.49
N THR A 382 46.42 10.73 -8.95
CA THR A 382 45.89 12.05 -8.54
C THR A 382 44.52 12.32 -9.13
N ILE A 383 44.28 11.96 -10.41
CA ILE A 383 42.94 12.05 -11.03
C ILE A 383 41.93 11.16 -10.27
N LEU A 384 42.35 9.93 -9.94
CA LEU A 384 41.51 9.03 -9.13
C LEU A 384 41.18 9.61 -7.75
N ARG A 385 42.17 10.16 -7.04
CA ARG A 385 41.97 10.81 -5.77
C ARG A 385 40.93 11.92 -5.85
N PHE A 386 41.08 12.79 -6.85
CA PHE A 386 40.15 13.90 -7.07
C PHE A 386 38.71 13.41 -7.36
N VAL A 387 38.56 12.43 -8.25
CA VAL A 387 37.24 11.94 -8.62
C VAL A 387 36.55 11.19 -7.46
N LEU A 388 37.31 10.51 -6.61
CA LEU A 388 36.76 9.82 -5.47
C LEU A 388 36.28 10.77 -4.37
N ASN A 389 36.91 11.92 -4.17
CA ASN A 389 36.49 12.90 -3.17
C ASN A 389 36.69 14.36 -3.64
N PRO A 390 35.92 14.82 -4.63
CA PRO A 390 36.04 16.16 -5.16
C PRO A 390 35.72 17.25 -4.14
N GLY A 391 34.79 17.00 -3.21
CA GLY A 391 34.39 17.97 -2.19
C GLY A 391 35.55 18.33 -1.26
N ARG A 392 36.29 17.35 -0.75
CA ARG A 392 37.45 17.58 0.13
C ARG A 392 38.56 18.32 -0.58
N GLU A 393 38.84 17.94 -1.83
CA GLU A 393 39.88 18.56 -2.64
C GLU A 393 39.55 20.03 -3.01
N LEU A 394 38.25 20.37 -3.02
CA LEU A 394 37.76 21.75 -3.22
C LEU A 394 37.47 22.49 -1.89
N GLY A 395 37.90 21.96 -0.76
CA GLY A 395 37.68 22.57 0.56
C GLY A 395 36.23 22.60 1.05
N ARG A 396 35.35 21.75 0.48
CA ARG A 396 33.93 21.63 0.87
C ARG A 396 33.73 20.52 1.90
N ALA A 397 32.85 20.74 2.86
CA ALA A 397 32.55 19.76 3.91
C ALA A 397 31.84 18.50 3.38
N SER A 398 31.01 18.62 2.33
CA SER A 398 30.30 17.50 1.75
C SER A 398 31.12 16.78 0.68
N GLY A 399 31.35 15.50 0.87
CA GLY A 399 32.09 14.66 -0.05
C GLY A 399 31.31 13.42 -0.48
N THR A 400 31.93 12.60 -1.35
CA THR A 400 31.38 11.31 -1.81
C THR A 400 31.28 10.23 -0.72
N GLY A 401 31.76 10.50 0.53
CA GLY A 401 31.95 9.54 1.62
C GLY A 401 33.09 8.57 1.39
N ILE A 402 34.00 8.97 0.56
CA ILE A 402 35.24 8.22 0.29
C ILE A 402 36.39 9.12 0.72
N ASP A 403 37.09 8.74 1.78
CA ASP A 403 38.33 9.39 2.21
C ASP A 403 39.51 8.68 1.59
N THR A 404 40.31 9.41 0.83
CA THR A 404 41.47 8.86 0.14
C THR A 404 42.77 9.20 0.89
N THR A 405 43.65 8.22 1.01
CA THR A 405 45.01 8.37 1.48
C THR A 405 45.95 7.87 0.37
N VAL A 406 46.87 8.71 -0.08
CA VAL A 406 47.83 8.34 -1.14
C VAL A 406 49.18 8.15 -0.49
N VAL A 407 49.85 7.04 -0.79
CA VAL A 407 51.20 6.73 -0.30
C VAL A 407 52.06 6.12 -1.39
N PRO A 408 53.38 6.30 -1.36
CA PRO A 408 54.28 5.55 -2.25
C PRO A 408 54.38 4.07 -1.83
N PRO A 409 54.87 3.16 -2.69
CA PRO A 409 54.91 1.72 -2.41
C PRO A 409 55.64 1.34 -1.13
N ASP A 410 56.73 2.03 -0.77
CA ASP A 410 57.50 1.72 0.45
C ASP A 410 56.82 2.16 1.73
N ALA A 411 55.95 3.18 1.69
CA ALA A 411 55.24 3.70 2.85
C ALA A 411 54.02 2.88 3.23
N ILE A 412 53.62 1.88 2.45
CA ILE A 412 52.45 1.03 2.78
C ILE A 412 52.63 0.25 4.08
N VAL A 413 53.88 -0.14 4.39
CA VAL A 413 54.23 -0.90 5.62
C VAL A 413 53.87 -0.14 6.88
N SER A 414 53.91 1.20 6.83
CA SER A 414 53.56 2.07 7.96
C SER A 414 52.04 2.22 8.15
N GLN A 415 51.22 1.72 7.22
CA GLN A 415 49.79 1.88 7.27
C GLN A 415 49.08 0.75 8.01
N THR A 416 48.12 1.06 8.83
CA THR A 416 47.24 0.07 9.45
C THR A 416 46.15 -0.31 8.45
N LEU A 417 46.35 -1.38 7.65
CA LEU A 417 45.47 -1.75 6.54
C LEU A 417 44.03 -2.03 7.01
N SER A 418 43.82 -2.49 8.23
CA SER A 418 42.49 -2.77 8.77
C SER A 418 41.56 -1.54 8.84
N LYS A 419 42.11 -0.32 8.79
CA LYS A 419 41.34 0.94 8.76
C LYS A 419 40.76 1.28 7.38
N PHE A 420 41.22 0.59 6.32
CA PHE A 420 40.78 0.86 4.96
C PHE A 420 39.72 -0.17 4.51
N ALA A 421 38.78 0.30 3.68
CA ALA A 421 37.77 -0.52 3.05
C ALA A 421 38.25 -1.10 1.70
N LEU A 422 39.15 -0.38 1.03
CA LEU A 422 39.70 -0.73 -0.29
C LEU A 422 41.15 -0.29 -0.35
N ILE A 423 41.99 -1.11 -0.95
CA ILE A 423 43.36 -0.77 -1.35
C ILE A 423 43.38 -0.67 -2.88
N VAL A 424 44.00 0.39 -3.39
CA VAL A 424 44.24 0.61 -4.84
C VAL A 424 45.73 0.60 -5.10
N LEU A 425 46.22 -0.29 -5.94
CA LEU A 425 47.60 -0.28 -6.45
C LEU A 425 47.58 0.36 -7.83
N TYR A 426 48.09 1.56 -7.93
CA TYR A 426 48.16 2.31 -9.20
C TYR A 426 49.58 2.24 -9.74
N ASP A 427 49.78 1.54 -10.86
CA ASP A 427 51.08 1.33 -11.54
C ASP A 427 52.20 0.81 -10.63
N VAL A 428 51.87 -0.03 -9.67
CA VAL A 428 52.82 -0.62 -8.72
C VAL A 428 53.48 -1.87 -9.33
N SER A 429 54.79 -1.85 -9.52
CA SER A 429 55.54 -3.00 -10.04
C SER A 429 55.97 -3.99 -8.95
N SER A 430 56.20 -3.48 -7.73
CA SER A 430 56.65 -4.32 -6.57
C SER A 430 56.28 -3.65 -5.28
N LEU A 431 56.16 -4.48 -4.24
CA LEU A 431 55.94 -4.08 -2.86
C LEU A 431 56.88 -4.82 -1.94
N PRO A 432 57.17 -4.29 -0.73
CA PRO A 432 57.86 -5.08 0.30
C PRO A 432 57.14 -6.39 0.58
N ALA A 433 57.91 -7.47 0.86
CA ALA A 433 57.33 -8.80 1.06
C ALA A 433 56.29 -8.85 2.18
N GLN A 434 56.51 -8.11 3.28
CA GLN A 434 55.54 -7.98 4.36
C GLN A 434 54.23 -7.34 3.88
N ALA A 435 54.30 -6.25 3.13
CA ALA A 435 53.12 -5.60 2.59
C ALA A 435 52.32 -6.49 1.63
N MET A 436 52.98 -7.32 0.85
CA MET A 436 52.32 -8.31 -0.01
C MET A 436 51.51 -9.32 0.81
N GLU A 437 52.02 -9.83 1.90
CA GLU A 437 51.30 -10.78 2.75
C GLU A 437 50.18 -10.11 3.54
N ASP A 438 50.40 -8.88 4.00
CA ASP A 438 49.40 -8.09 4.69
C ASP A 438 48.20 -7.78 3.75
N ILE A 439 48.46 -7.42 2.48
CA ILE A 439 47.43 -7.22 1.46
C ILE A 439 46.71 -8.54 1.15
N ARG A 440 47.44 -9.66 1.05
CA ARG A 440 46.83 -10.99 0.82
C ARG A 440 45.85 -11.34 1.94
N THR A 441 46.27 -11.15 3.18
CA THR A 441 45.44 -11.34 4.37
C THR A 441 44.23 -10.40 4.35
N PHE A 442 44.45 -9.12 4.07
CA PHE A 442 43.39 -8.10 3.92
C PHE A 442 42.30 -8.53 2.94
N VAL A 443 42.67 -9.06 1.78
CA VAL A 443 41.70 -9.52 0.78
C VAL A 443 41.04 -10.84 1.24
N ARG A 444 41.81 -11.81 1.75
CA ARG A 444 41.27 -13.10 2.23
C ARG A 444 40.24 -12.92 3.35
N ASP A 445 40.39 -11.89 4.16
CA ASP A 445 39.48 -11.53 5.25
C ASP A 445 38.15 -10.86 4.76
N GLY A 446 37.98 -10.64 3.45
CA GLY A 446 36.74 -10.19 2.85
C GLY A 446 36.73 -8.75 2.36
N ARG A 447 37.91 -8.09 2.34
CA ARG A 447 38.07 -6.77 1.73
C ARG A 447 38.49 -6.89 0.26
N SER A 448 38.64 -5.76 -0.45
CA SER A 448 38.94 -5.81 -1.87
C SER A 448 40.23 -5.05 -2.24
N LEU A 449 40.83 -5.48 -3.33
CA LEU A 449 41.99 -4.88 -3.95
C LEU A 449 41.61 -4.43 -5.36
N LEU A 450 41.93 -3.20 -5.71
CA LEU A 450 41.88 -2.67 -7.08
C LEU A 450 43.31 -2.49 -7.61
N ILE A 451 43.62 -3.13 -8.71
CA ILE A 451 44.89 -2.97 -9.40
C ILE A 451 44.62 -2.19 -10.68
N VAL A 452 45.29 -1.06 -10.85
CA VAL A 452 45.20 -0.22 -12.06
C VAL A 452 46.56 -0.25 -12.74
N CYS A 453 46.61 -0.80 -13.94
CA CYS A 453 47.82 -0.88 -14.76
C CYS A 453 47.69 0.09 -15.91
N SER A 454 48.18 1.30 -15.68
CA SER A 454 48.22 2.35 -16.72
C SER A 454 49.38 2.15 -17.69
N GLY A 455 50.57 2.58 -17.35
CA GLY A 455 51.73 2.49 -18.22
C GLY A 455 53.05 2.44 -17.45
N GLY A 456 52.99 2.82 -16.16
CA GLY A 456 54.20 2.93 -15.33
C GLY A 456 54.69 1.61 -14.73
N ALA A 457 53.82 0.58 -14.63
CA ALA A 457 54.21 -0.68 -14.06
C ALA A 457 55.11 -1.50 -15.02
N ASN A 458 56.22 -2.02 -14.49
CA ASN A 458 57.11 -2.94 -15.22
C ASN A 458 56.51 -4.34 -15.27
N PRO A 459 56.19 -4.90 -16.47
CA PRO A 459 55.51 -6.20 -16.59
C PRO A 459 56.27 -7.36 -15.98
N LEU A 460 57.57 -7.41 -16.10
CA LEU A 460 58.39 -8.52 -15.59
C LEU A 460 58.38 -8.53 -14.05
N GLN A 461 58.55 -7.37 -13.43
CA GLN A 461 58.51 -7.23 -11.98
C GLN A 461 57.11 -7.48 -11.44
N PHE A 462 56.09 -6.91 -12.08
CA PHE A 462 54.70 -7.12 -11.72
C PHE A 462 54.30 -8.59 -11.72
N ASN A 463 54.58 -9.28 -12.84
CA ASN A 463 54.24 -10.71 -12.96
C ASN A 463 54.93 -11.58 -11.94
N ARG A 464 56.18 -11.29 -11.65
CA ARG A 464 56.94 -12.05 -10.60
C ARG A 464 56.33 -11.85 -9.21
N ASN A 465 55.86 -10.67 -8.91
CA ASN A 465 55.41 -10.32 -7.56
C ASN A 465 53.93 -10.60 -7.32
N PHE A 466 53.09 -10.35 -8.32
CA PHE A 466 51.64 -10.34 -8.15
C PHE A 466 50.90 -11.49 -8.84
N TYR A 467 51.42 -12.06 -9.93
CA TYR A 467 50.75 -13.12 -10.64
C TYR A 467 51.17 -14.52 -10.14
N GLY A 468 50.21 -15.41 -9.95
CA GLY A 468 50.42 -16.83 -9.68
C GLY A 468 49.59 -17.67 -10.64
N ALA A 469 50.27 -18.58 -11.35
CA ALA A 469 49.64 -19.47 -12.32
C ALA A 469 48.87 -20.65 -11.68
N ASP A 470 49.13 -20.94 -10.41
CA ASP A 470 48.51 -22.06 -9.69
C ASP A 470 47.08 -21.67 -9.24
N PRO A 471 46.02 -22.35 -9.72
CA PRO A 471 44.63 -22.07 -9.30
C PRO A 471 44.39 -22.26 -7.80
N GLN A 472 45.17 -23.15 -7.12
CA GLN A 472 45.04 -23.40 -5.69
C GLN A 472 45.79 -22.34 -4.84
N ASN A 473 46.78 -21.68 -5.42
CA ASN A 473 47.48 -20.58 -4.80
C ASN A 473 47.64 -19.40 -5.80
N PRO A 474 46.53 -18.80 -6.21
CA PRO A 474 46.57 -17.68 -7.13
C PRO A 474 47.34 -16.52 -6.50
N GLY A 475 48.09 -15.79 -7.32
CA GLY A 475 48.71 -14.56 -6.90
C GLY A 475 47.68 -13.50 -6.54
N LEU A 476 48.10 -12.27 -6.24
CA LEU A 476 47.21 -11.16 -6.04
C LEU A 476 46.60 -10.61 -7.35
N SER A 477 47.29 -10.84 -8.50
CA SER A 477 46.77 -10.35 -9.80
C SER A 477 45.95 -11.42 -10.52
N PRO A 478 44.77 -11.11 -11.02
CA PRO A 478 43.94 -12.00 -11.82
C PRO A 478 44.52 -12.31 -13.21
N ALA A 479 45.49 -11.52 -13.69
CA ALA A 479 46.09 -11.73 -15.00
C ALA A 479 47.56 -11.35 -15.04
N GLN A 480 48.30 -11.90 -16.00
CA GLN A 480 49.64 -11.40 -16.39
C GLN A 480 49.55 -10.05 -17.03
N LEU A 481 50.48 -9.19 -16.69
CA LEU A 481 50.60 -7.87 -17.33
C LEU A 481 51.57 -8.01 -18.53
N GLY A 482 51.11 -7.58 -19.69
CA GLY A 482 51.88 -7.46 -20.92
C GLY A 482 52.37 -6.04 -21.17
N ASN A 483 52.80 -5.79 -22.40
CA ASN A 483 53.27 -4.47 -22.82
C ASN A 483 52.15 -3.46 -22.99
N ASP A 484 52.51 -2.21 -22.98
CA ASP A 484 51.62 -1.10 -23.34
C ASP A 484 51.34 -1.16 -24.84
N ARG A 485 50.09 -1.04 -25.22
CA ARG A 485 49.68 -1.10 -26.62
C ARG A 485 48.96 0.19 -27.00
N GLU A 486 49.51 0.82 -28.03
CA GLU A 486 48.83 1.94 -28.68
C GLU A 486 47.74 1.40 -29.63
N LEU A 487 46.61 2.08 -29.63
CA LEU A 487 45.41 1.70 -30.38
C LEU A 487 45.13 2.77 -31.45
N SER A 488 45.11 2.37 -32.69
CA SER A 488 44.74 3.21 -33.82
C SER A 488 43.85 2.40 -34.79
N PRO A 489 42.54 2.73 -34.89
CA PRO A 489 41.81 3.77 -34.18
C PRO A 489 41.65 3.51 -32.67
N ALA A 490 41.28 4.54 -31.91
CA ALA A 490 40.94 4.42 -30.48
C ALA A 490 39.81 3.42 -30.28
N LEU A 491 39.88 2.70 -29.17
CA LEU A 491 38.98 1.58 -28.86
C LEU A 491 37.96 1.97 -27.80
N SER A 492 36.68 1.71 -28.06
CA SER A 492 35.63 1.82 -27.07
C SER A 492 35.35 0.48 -26.39
N PRO A 493 34.93 0.45 -25.12
CA PRO A 493 34.45 -0.78 -24.48
C PRO A 493 33.27 -1.38 -25.23
N ALA A 494 33.16 -2.70 -25.25
CA ALA A 494 31.95 -3.38 -25.69
C ALA A 494 30.83 -3.19 -24.68
N LEU A 495 29.59 -3.27 -25.14
CA LEU A 495 28.43 -3.31 -24.23
C LEU A 495 28.55 -4.51 -23.29
N PRO A 496 28.32 -4.32 -21.98
CA PRO A 496 28.47 -5.40 -21.01
C PRO A 496 27.50 -6.55 -21.31
N ARG A 497 28.02 -7.73 -21.50
CA ARG A 497 27.24 -8.96 -21.70
C ARG A 497 26.92 -9.65 -20.37
N SER A 498 27.74 -9.45 -19.36
CA SER A 498 27.56 -10.02 -18.03
C SER A 498 26.58 -9.19 -17.19
N HIS A 499 25.91 -9.84 -16.22
CA HIS A 499 25.06 -9.17 -15.23
C HIS A 499 25.89 -8.61 -14.08
N HIS A 500 27.16 -8.28 -14.33
CA HIS A 500 28.05 -7.79 -13.30
C HIS A 500 27.51 -6.51 -12.65
N PRO A 501 27.40 -6.45 -11.30
CA PRO A 501 26.73 -5.34 -10.60
C PRO A 501 27.31 -3.96 -10.92
N TRP A 502 28.61 -3.85 -11.07
CA TRP A 502 29.28 -2.60 -11.45
C TRP A 502 28.73 -2.03 -12.76
N LEU A 503 28.55 -2.89 -13.77
CA LEU A 503 28.21 -2.49 -15.14
C LEU A 503 26.73 -2.56 -15.48
N ALA A 504 25.90 -3.03 -14.55
CA ALA A 504 24.46 -3.24 -14.78
C ALA A 504 23.70 -2.03 -15.35
N PRO A 505 23.89 -0.76 -14.89
CA PRO A 505 23.20 0.40 -15.49
C PRO A 505 23.66 0.72 -16.89
N TYR A 506 24.92 0.43 -17.21
CA TYR A 506 25.51 0.77 -18.52
C TYR A 506 25.09 -0.19 -19.65
N ARG A 507 24.20 -1.13 -19.37
CA ARG A 507 23.53 -1.95 -20.38
C ARG A 507 22.41 -1.18 -21.09
N ASP A 508 21.90 -0.16 -20.44
CA ASP A 508 20.92 0.76 -21.00
C ASP A 508 21.65 2.07 -21.39
N PRO A 509 21.77 2.39 -22.67
CA PRO A 509 22.44 3.61 -23.13
C PRO A 509 21.83 4.90 -22.55
N LEU A 510 20.56 4.88 -22.13
CA LEU A 510 19.90 6.03 -21.50
C LEU A 510 20.42 6.31 -20.10
N GLN A 511 20.94 5.28 -19.41
CA GLN A 511 21.54 5.42 -18.07
C GLN A 511 23.03 5.70 -18.09
N GLY A 512 23.70 5.42 -19.21
CA GLY A 512 25.11 5.69 -19.42
C GLY A 512 25.66 4.96 -20.62
N ASP A 513 26.25 5.69 -21.56
CA ASP A 513 26.80 5.15 -22.80
C ASP A 513 28.31 4.93 -22.71
N LEU A 514 28.71 3.67 -22.51
CA LEU A 514 30.12 3.27 -22.51
C LEU A 514 30.80 3.47 -23.89
N SER A 515 30.06 3.56 -24.99
CA SER A 515 30.64 3.77 -26.31
C SER A 515 31.28 5.16 -26.47
N SER A 516 30.90 6.10 -25.58
CA SER A 516 31.52 7.43 -25.51
C SER A 516 32.96 7.42 -24.99
N ILE A 517 33.37 6.34 -24.31
CA ILE A 517 34.72 6.15 -23.80
C ILE A 517 35.59 5.66 -24.92
N GLN A 518 36.75 6.28 -25.08
CA GLN A 518 37.75 5.93 -26.10
C GLN A 518 39.12 5.78 -25.42
N PHE A 519 39.70 4.59 -25.55
CA PHE A 519 41.07 4.30 -25.12
C PHE A 519 42.02 4.39 -26.31
N THR A 520 43.08 5.15 -26.15
CA THR A 520 44.20 5.24 -27.13
C THR A 520 45.35 4.32 -26.73
N LYS A 521 45.48 4.01 -25.42
CA LYS A 521 46.49 3.10 -24.90
C LYS A 521 45.88 2.18 -23.83
N VAL A 522 46.18 0.90 -23.93
CA VAL A 522 45.77 -0.12 -22.93
C VAL A 522 46.91 -1.10 -22.68
N ARG A 523 46.86 -1.75 -21.52
CA ARG A 523 47.78 -2.85 -21.23
C ARG A 523 47.28 -4.16 -21.83
N GLU A 524 48.16 -4.94 -22.40
CA GLU A 524 47.88 -6.30 -22.81
C GLU A 524 47.82 -7.22 -21.55
N LEU A 525 46.91 -8.17 -21.57
CA LEU A 525 46.75 -9.20 -20.54
C LEU A 525 46.88 -10.58 -21.20
N PRO A 526 48.13 -11.06 -21.41
CA PRO A 526 48.38 -12.26 -22.21
C PRO A 526 47.88 -13.56 -21.59
N ALA A 527 47.75 -13.61 -20.29
CA ALA A 527 47.17 -14.78 -19.58
C ALA A 527 46.27 -14.31 -18.45
N VAL A 528 45.07 -14.88 -18.40
CA VAL A 528 44.07 -14.66 -17.35
C VAL A 528 43.96 -15.91 -16.49
N ASN A 529 43.87 -15.75 -15.18
CA ASN A 529 43.69 -16.89 -14.24
C ASN A 529 42.33 -17.56 -14.50
N GLU A 530 42.26 -18.88 -14.42
CA GLU A 530 41.04 -19.64 -14.65
C GLU A 530 39.91 -19.30 -13.65
N ALA A 531 40.27 -18.86 -12.44
CA ALA A 531 39.32 -18.44 -11.42
C ALA A 531 38.79 -16.99 -11.64
N ALA A 532 39.30 -16.29 -12.65
CA ALA A 532 38.96 -14.89 -12.89
C ALA A 532 37.92 -14.72 -13.99
N GLU A 533 37.05 -13.72 -13.84
CA GLU A 533 36.00 -13.34 -14.79
C GLU A 533 36.38 -12.05 -15.53
N VAL A 534 36.22 -12.05 -16.84
CA VAL A 534 36.35 -10.84 -17.65
C VAL A 534 35.05 -10.03 -17.54
N VAL A 535 35.13 -8.93 -16.80
CA VAL A 535 33.98 -8.07 -16.51
C VAL A 535 33.73 -7.07 -17.63
N LEU A 536 34.77 -6.47 -18.17
CA LEU A 536 34.72 -5.52 -19.29
C LEU A 536 35.74 -5.93 -20.36
N ALA A 537 35.28 -5.96 -21.60
CA ALA A 537 36.10 -6.28 -22.74
C ALA A 537 35.91 -5.24 -23.87
N SER A 538 36.82 -5.21 -24.80
CA SER A 538 36.66 -4.50 -26.06
C SER A 538 35.83 -5.33 -27.07
N PRO A 539 35.31 -4.72 -28.16
CA PRO A 539 34.55 -5.43 -29.18
C PRO A 539 35.31 -6.59 -29.84
N ASP A 540 36.64 -6.53 -29.90
CA ASP A 540 37.50 -7.61 -30.39
C ASP A 540 37.85 -8.66 -29.34
N GLY A 541 37.19 -8.60 -28.16
CA GLY A 541 37.28 -9.61 -27.11
C GLY A 541 38.47 -9.47 -26.15
N ARG A 542 39.22 -8.38 -26.24
CA ARG A 542 40.35 -8.14 -25.30
C ARG A 542 39.81 -7.74 -23.92
N PRO A 543 40.34 -8.32 -22.84
CA PRO A 543 39.97 -7.95 -21.50
C PRO A 543 40.47 -6.55 -21.14
N LEU A 544 39.55 -5.71 -20.61
CA LEU A 544 39.84 -4.36 -20.11
C LEU A 544 39.71 -4.31 -18.58
N ALA A 545 38.78 -5.08 -18.01
CA ALA A 545 38.65 -5.24 -16.57
C ALA A 545 38.36 -6.72 -16.22
N ILE A 546 39.07 -7.22 -15.21
CA ILE A 546 39.00 -8.61 -14.79
C ILE A 546 38.81 -8.66 -13.26
N GLU A 547 37.87 -9.46 -12.79
CA GLU A 547 37.65 -9.71 -11.37
C GLU A 547 37.98 -11.15 -11.00
N MET A 548 38.62 -11.35 -9.84
CA MET A 548 38.95 -12.66 -9.30
C MET A 548 38.59 -12.73 -7.82
N PRO A 549 37.87 -13.76 -7.36
CA PRO A 549 37.66 -13.99 -5.94
C PRO A 549 38.98 -14.45 -5.29
N LEU A 550 39.30 -13.93 -4.11
CA LEU A 550 40.46 -14.39 -3.31
C LEU A 550 40.04 -14.51 -1.83
N GLY A 551 39.85 -15.72 -1.37
CA GLY A 551 39.26 -15.96 -0.06
C GLY A 551 37.84 -15.44 0.06
N ARG A 552 37.60 -14.55 1.00
CA ARG A 552 36.28 -13.88 1.17
C ARG A 552 36.16 -12.58 0.39
N GLY A 553 37.27 -12.04 -0.10
CA GLY A 553 37.32 -10.79 -0.82
C GLY A 553 37.49 -10.98 -2.32
N ARG A 554 37.84 -9.91 -3.00
CA ARG A 554 37.99 -9.91 -4.45
C ARG A 554 39.10 -8.99 -4.90
N VAL A 555 39.67 -9.30 -6.04
CA VAL A 555 40.67 -8.49 -6.70
C VAL A 555 40.13 -8.08 -8.07
N MET A 556 40.13 -6.78 -8.35
CA MET A 556 39.78 -6.22 -9.67
C MET A 556 41.06 -5.67 -10.31
N LEU A 557 41.31 -6.00 -11.59
CA LEU A 557 42.38 -5.44 -12.38
C LEU A 557 41.77 -4.64 -13.54
N LEU A 558 42.24 -3.40 -13.71
CA LEU A 558 41.94 -2.55 -14.85
C LEU A 558 43.22 -2.47 -15.76
N ALA A 559 43.04 -2.80 -17.04
CA ALA A 559 44.10 -2.75 -18.04
C ALA A 559 44.27 -1.37 -18.68
N PHE A 560 43.67 -0.34 -18.07
CA PHE A 560 43.71 1.03 -18.53
C PHE A 560 43.91 2.00 -17.37
N GLY A 561 44.53 3.15 -17.66
CA GLY A 561 44.70 4.22 -16.69
C GLY A 561 43.74 5.38 -16.92
N PHE A 562 43.92 6.43 -16.11
CA PHE A 562 43.06 7.61 -16.11
C PHE A 562 43.80 8.86 -16.66
N GLU A 563 45.05 8.72 -17.09
CA GLU A 563 45.84 9.78 -17.66
C GLU A 563 45.24 10.26 -19.02
N LEU A 564 45.32 11.55 -19.28
CA LEU A 564 44.69 12.20 -20.44
C LEU A 564 45.24 11.79 -21.79
N ASP A 565 46.45 11.25 -21.83
CA ASP A 565 47.11 10.71 -23.05
C ASP A 565 46.72 9.27 -23.36
N ARG A 566 46.01 8.59 -22.43
CA ARG A 566 45.58 7.19 -22.58
C ARG A 566 44.17 7.05 -23.11
N GLY A 567 43.43 8.15 -23.17
CA GLY A 567 42.06 8.17 -23.64
C GLY A 567 41.27 9.35 -23.10
N ASN A 568 39.96 9.31 -23.34
CA ASN A 568 39.09 10.40 -22.94
C ASN A 568 38.29 10.10 -21.63
N LEU A 569 38.47 8.93 -21.00
CA LEU A 569 37.64 8.50 -19.88
C LEU A 569 37.55 9.57 -18.77
N ALA A 570 38.69 10.12 -18.33
CA ALA A 570 38.73 11.14 -17.27
C ALA A 570 38.06 12.47 -17.65
N ARG A 571 37.81 12.73 -18.94
CA ARG A 571 37.11 13.92 -19.47
C ARG A 571 35.59 13.68 -19.64
N THR A 572 35.15 12.44 -19.56
CA THR A 572 33.71 12.12 -19.72
C THR A 572 32.95 12.45 -18.47
N ARG A 573 31.67 12.86 -18.60
CA ARG A 573 30.74 13.02 -17.47
C ARG A 573 30.45 11.70 -16.76
N LEU A 574 30.71 10.60 -17.44
CA LEU A 574 30.51 9.26 -16.94
C LEU A 574 31.55 8.86 -15.87
N PHE A 575 32.75 9.39 -15.94
CA PHE A 575 33.90 8.96 -15.14
C PHE A 575 33.64 8.97 -13.60
N PRO A 576 33.10 10.05 -13.01
CA PRO A 576 32.83 10.04 -11.59
C PRO A 576 31.86 8.92 -11.17
N ALA A 577 30.73 8.80 -11.85
CA ALA A 577 29.73 7.79 -11.56
C ALA A 577 30.27 6.36 -11.78
N PHE A 578 31.06 6.15 -12.82
CA PHE A 578 31.71 4.90 -13.16
C PHE A 578 32.69 4.45 -12.06
N MET A 579 33.51 5.37 -11.53
CA MET A 579 34.49 5.07 -10.48
C MET A 579 33.84 4.93 -9.09
N TRP A 580 32.87 5.78 -8.75
CA TRP A 580 32.13 5.64 -7.48
C TRP A 580 31.42 4.29 -7.43
N ARG A 581 30.80 3.90 -8.51
CA ARG A 581 30.12 2.62 -8.62
C ARG A 581 31.10 1.44 -8.55
N LEU A 582 32.31 1.56 -9.12
CA LEU A 582 33.36 0.55 -8.97
C LEU A 582 33.77 0.41 -7.50
N VAL A 583 34.02 1.52 -6.80
CA VAL A 583 34.34 1.50 -5.37
C VAL A 583 33.21 0.94 -4.54
N ASP A 584 31.95 1.28 -4.85
CA ASP A 584 30.77 0.71 -4.20
C ASP A 584 30.69 -0.81 -4.40
N HIS A 585 30.97 -1.30 -5.61
CA HIS A 585 31.04 -2.71 -5.89
C HIS A 585 32.12 -3.40 -5.04
N LEU A 586 33.34 -2.88 -5.08
CA LEU A 586 34.47 -3.47 -4.37
C LEU A 586 34.34 -3.39 -2.85
N THR A 587 33.63 -2.41 -2.33
CA THR A 587 33.36 -2.30 -0.88
C THR A 587 32.06 -2.98 -0.46
N GLY A 588 31.42 -3.77 -1.35
CA GLY A 588 30.20 -4.51 -1.08
C GLY A 588 28.96 -3.65 -0.93
N GLN A 589 28.99 -2.42 -1.40
CA GLN A 589 27.90 -1.45 -1.23
C GLN A 589 27.06 -1.24 -2.50
N LEU A 590 27.45 -1.87 -3.61
CA LEU A 590 26.75 -1.72 -4.89
C LEU A 590 25.55 -2.62 -5.04
N ARG A 591 25.23 -3.38 -4.03
CA ARG A 591 23.96 -4.07 -4.03
C ARG A 591 22.88 -3.01 -3.93
N VAL A 592 22.10 -2.89 -5.00
CA VAL A 592 20.74 -2.39 -4.89
C VAL A 592 20.08 -3.39 -3.93
N LEU A 593 20.17 -3.09 -2.65
CA LEU A 593 19.30 -3.75 -1.71
C LEU A 593 17.89 -3.49 -2.26
N PRO A 594 17.10 -4.52 -2.56
CA PRO A 594 15.67 -4.30 -2.70
C PRO A 594 15.30 -3.44 -1.49
N SER A 595 14.51 -2.42 -1.70
CA SER A 595 14.27 -1.38 -0.71
C SER A 595 14.05 -2.05 0.64
N ASP A 596 14.79 -1.62 1.68
CA ASP A 596 14.53 -2.05 3.07
C ASP A 596 13.12 -1.61 3.53
N SER A 597 12.37 -1.11 2.60
CA SER A 597 11.00 -0.61 2.62
C SER A 597 10.09 -1.58 1.89
N LEU A 598 9.18 -2.21 2.59
CA LEU A 598 8.25 -3.23 2.11
C LEU A 598 6.82 -2.72 2.19
N VAL A 599 5.94 -3.30 1.41
CA VAL A 599 4.49 -3.05 1.50
C VAL A 599 3.85 -4.09 2.41
N ALA A 600 2.94 -3.66 3.25
CA ALA A 600 2.22 -4.54 4.18
C ALA A 600 1.43 -5.62 3.43
N VAL A 601 1.27 -6.77 4.08
CA VAL A 601 0.49 -7.92 3.60
C VAL A 601 1.02 -8.55 2.31
N GLU A 602 2.14 -8.05 1.75
CA GLU A 602 2.80 -8.65 0.59
C GLU A 602 4.05 -9.44 0.99
N PRO A 603 4.26 -10.65 0.44
CA PRO A 603 5.51 -11.37 0.66
C PRO A 603 6.65 -10.71 -0.12
N ALA A 604 7.84 -10.67 0.46
CA ALA A 604 9.01 -10.09 -0.17
C ALA A 604 10.21 -11.03 -0.12
N VAL A 605 11.08 -10.96 -1.13
CA VAL A 605 12.34 -11.68 -1.15
C VAL A 605 13.47 -10.68 -0.94
N LEU A 606 14.22 -10.84 0.16
CA LEU A 606 15.36 -9.99 0.49
C LEU A 606 16.67 -10.70 0.16
N ASP A 607 17.59 -9.99 -0.50
CA ASP A 607 18.98 -10.40 -0.62
C ASP A 607 19.73 -10.10 0.69
N VAL A 608 20.30 -11.12 1.31
CA VAL A 608 21.05 -11.06 2.58
C VAL A 608 22.51 -11.48 2.41
N SER A 609 23.03 -11.38 1.20
CA SER A 609 24.39 -11.73 0.87
C SER A 609 25.45 -10.69 1.33
N GLU A 610 25.05 -9.69 2.12
CA GLU A 610 25.97 -8.72 2.73
C GLU A 610 26.92 -9.39 3.76
N PRO A 611 28.13 -8.84 3.97
CA PRO A 611 29.14 -9.46 4.85
C PRO A 611 28.64 -9.73 6.27
N GLY A 612 27.74 -8.89 6.77
CA GLY A 612 27.15 -9.06 8.11
C GLY A 612 26.31 -10.31 8.26
N PHE A 613 25.70 -10.79 7.18
CA PHE A 613 24.90 -12.01 7.13
C PHE A 613 25.58 -13.18 6.44
N ALA A 614 26.84 -13.01 6.00
CA ALA A 614 27.60 -14.08 5.35
C ALA A 614 27.55 -15.38 6.15
N PHE A 615 27.32 -16.50 5.45
CA PHE A 615 27.22 -17.86 6.01
C PHE A 615 26.08 -18.06 7.02
N ALA A 616 25.12 -17.13 7.13
CA ALA A 616 23.92 -17.38 7.90
C ALA A 616 23.07 -18.45 7.18
N THR A 617 22.66 -19.46 7.91
CA THR A 617 21.68 -20.46 7.46
C THR A 617 20.27 -20.11 7.89
N GLU A 618 20.17 -19.26 8.90
CA GLU A 618 18.93 -18.76 9.48
C GLU A 618 19.12 -17.31 9.96
N LEU A 619 18.09 -16.49 9.81
CA LEU A 619 18.02 -15.15 10.36
C LEU A 619 16.79 -15.01 11.25
N GLU A 620 16.85 -14.09 12.17
CA GLU A 620 15.80 -13.78 13.11
C GLU A 620 15.26 -12.38 12.83
N LEU A 621 13.93 -12.29 12.60
CA LEU A 621 13.22 -11.05 12.37
C LEU A 621 12.50 -10.65 13.66
N THR A 622 13.00 -9.64 14.35
CA THR A 622 12.36 -9.04 15.51
C THR A 622 11.19 -8.19 15.03
N ARG A 623 10.01 -8.43 15.59
CA ARG A 623 8.76 -7.74 15.30
C ARG A 623 8.49 -6.64 16.33
N PRO A 624 7.71 -5.58 16.00
CA PRO A 624 7.24 -4.60 16.96
C PRO A 624 6.45 -5.24 18.11
N GLU A 625 5.63 -6.24 17.77
CA GLU A 625 4.82 -7.01 18.71
C GLU A 625 4.98 -8.51 18.45
N GLY A 626 5.03 -9.31 19.52
CA GLY A 626 5.11 -10.78 19.47
C GLY A 626 6.53 -11.33 19.40
N ASP A 627 6.62 -12.67 19.30
CA ASP A 627 7.89 -13.38 19.28
C ASP A 627 8.66 -13.16 17.97
N PRO A 628 10.00 -13.19 18.01
CA PRO A 628 10.83 -13.11 16.81
C PRO A 628 10.54 -14.26 15.84
N LEU A 629 10.54 -13.95 14.55
CA LEU A 629 10.30 -14.94 13.50
C LEU A 629 11.63 -15.44 12.95
N ARG A 630 11.82 -16.77 12.89
CA ARG A 630 13.00 -17.40 12.31
C ARG A 630 12.79 -17.68 10.83
N LEU A 631 13.73 -17.22 10.02
CA LEU A 631 13.66 -17.24 8.58
C LEU A 631 14.86 -18.01 8.00
N PRO A 632 14.63 -19.08 7.23
CA PRO A 632 15.72 -19.82 6.60
C PRO A 632 16.35 -18.99 5.47
N VAL A 633 17.66 -19.03 5.38
CA VAL A 633 18.43 -18.42 4.29
C VAL A 633 18.65 -19.47 3.19
N THR A 634 18.32 -19.12 1.95
CA THR A 634 18.52 -20.01 0.80
C THR A 634 20.00 -20.06 0.40
N GLU A 635 20.39 -21.04 -0.41
CA GLU A 635 21.74 -21.16 -0.98
C GLU A 635 22.15 -19.90 -1.79
N ARG A 636 21.16 -19.18 -2.34
CA ARG A 636 21.39 -17.91 -3.07
C ARG A 636 21.53 -16.71 -2.16
N GLN A 637 21.64 -16.91 -0.84
CA GLN A 637 21.68 -15.84 0.17
C GLN A 637 20.46 -14.90 0.06
N THR A 638 19.28 -15.49 -0.07
CA THR A 638 18.00 -14.77 -0.03
C THR A 638 17.14 -15.29 1.10
N VAL A 639 16.28 -14.44 1.63
CA VAL A 639 15.28 -14.74 2.67
C VAL A 639 13.91 -14.37 2.15
N LEU A 640 12.94 -15.25 2.32
CA LEU A 640 11.54 -14.96 2.06
C LEU A 640 10.94 -14.33 3.33
N ILE A 641 10.52 -13.07 3.21
CA ILE A 641 9.75 -12.38 4.24
C ILE A 641 8.28 -12.71 4.00
N PRO A 642 7.58 -13.28 4.98
CA PRO A 642 6.14 -13.50 4.86
C PRO A 642 5.40 -12.18 4.89
N PRO A 643 4.09 -12.15 4.53
CA PRO A 643 3.24 -11.00 4.75
C PRO A 643 3.34 -10.50 6.20
N LEU A 644 3.64 -9.21 6.36
CA LEU A 644 3.83 -8.55 7.66
C LEU A 644 2.88 -7.36 7.79
N PRO A 645 2.42 -7.04 9.01
CA PRO A 645 1.76 -5.76 9.29
C PRO A 645 2.72 -4.57 9.10
N ALA A 646 2.18 -3.38 8.94
CA ALA A 646 2.96 -2.15 8.89
C ALA A 646 3.74 -1.95 10.20
N GLY A 647 4.96 -1.44 10.08
CA GLY A 647 5.82 -1.21 11.24
C GLY A 647 7.31 -1.34 10.96
N ASN A 648 8.09 -1.22 12.02
CA ASN A 648 9.54 -1.25 11.96
C ASN A 648 10.08 -2.58 12.49
N TYR A 649 10.90 -3.25 11.70
CA TYR A 649 11.42 -4.58 11.94
C TYR A 649 12.94 -4.57 11.96
N GLN A 650 13.54 -5.55 12.66
CA GLN A 650 15.00 -5.73 12.70
C GLN A 650 15.34 -7.15 12.31
N LEU A 651 16.13 -7.30 11.24
CA LEU A 651 16.67 -8.55 10.77
C LEU A 651 18.11 -8.71 11.30
N HIS A 652 18.41 -9.81 11.98
CA HIS A 652 19.73 -10.11 12.54
C HIS A 652 19.99 -11.60 12.57
N LYS A 653 21.25 -12.01 12.82
CA LYS A 653 21.57 -13.41 13.12
C LYS A 653 20.99 -13.81 14.47
N PRO A 654 20.57 -15.06 14.65
CA PRO A 654 20.16 -15.57 15.96
C PRO A 654 21.22 -15.24 17.03
N ARG A 655 20.78 -14.71 18.16
CA ARG A 655 21.69 -14.31 19.24
C ARG A 655 22.25 -15.54 19.93
N VAL A 656 23.56 -15.65 19.97
CA VAL A 656 24.27 -16.59 20.82
C VAL A 656 24.52 -15.91 22.16
N ALA A 657 24.18 -16.56 23.26
CA ALA A 657 24.38 -16.03 24.60
C ALA A 657 25.83 -15.60 24.82
N GLY A 658 26.08 -14.37 25.20
CA GLY A 658 27.42 -13.81 25.43
C GLY A 658 28.13 -13.20 24.22
N ALA A 659 27.55 -13.25 23.02
CA ALA A 659 28.11 -12.59 21.85
C ALA A 659 27.73 -11.07 21.81
N ALA A 660 28.66 -10.24 21.33
CA ALA A 660 28.39 -8.84 21.05
C ALA A 660 27.26 -8.71 20.03
N ALA A 661 26.52 -7.58 20.09
CA ALA A 661 25.44 -7.28 19.14
C ALA A 661 25.96 -7.41 17.69
N GLY A 662 25.42 -8.39 16.97
CA GLY A 662 25.78 -8.66 15.59
C GLY A 662 25.26 -7.61 14.61
N HIS A 663 25.50 -7.82 13.34
CA HIS A 663 24.97 -7.01 12.27
C HIS A 663 23.42 -7.02 12.29
N THR A 664 22.80 -5.85 12.28
CA THR A 664 21.36 -5.67 12.26
C THR A 664 20.98 -4.84 11.03
N ARG A 665 19.92 -5.25 10.35
CA ARG A 665 19.32 -4.53 9.22
C ARG A 665 17.91 -4.12 9.59
N ASN A 666 17.61 -2.82 9.51
CA ASN A 666 16.29 -2.30 9.76
C ASN A 666 15.45 -2.45 8.47
N LEU A 667 14.24 -2.94 8.62
CA LEU A 667 13.24 -3.03 7.57
C LEU A 667 12.03 -2.20 8.01
N THR A 668 11.43 -1.49 7.09
CA THR A 668 10.18 -0.77 7.32
C THR A 668 9.10 -1.37 6.43
N VAL A 669 7.95 -1.63 6.99
CA VAL A 669 6.77 -2.12 6.27
C VAL A 669 5.73 -1.01 6.30
N HIS A 670 5.33 -0.54 5.14
CA HIS A 670 4.36 0.56 4.98
C HIS A 670 2.96 0.02 4.77
N LEU A 671 1.98 0.83 5.15
CA LEU A 671 0.60 0.63 4.71
C LEU A 671 0.57 0.54 3.17
N ASP A 672 -0.30 -0.32 2.62
CA ASP A 672 -0.54 -0.34 1.18
C ASP A 672 -1.10 1.04 0.75
N PRO A 673 -0.41 1.81 -0.12
CA PRO A 673 -0.87 3.13 -0.53
C PRO A 673 -2.26 3.14 -1.19
N CYS A 674 -2.69 2.00 -1.71
CA CYS A 674 -4.02 1.84 -2.27
C CYS A 674 -5.13 1.96 -1.22
N GLU A 675 -4.85 1.64 0.04
CA GLU A 675 -5.81 1.73 1.14
C GLU A 675 -6.16 3.18 1.54
N SER A 676 -5.29 4.13 1.19
CA SER A 676 -5.55 5.57 1.39
C SER A 676 -6.45 6.18 0.31
N ASP A 677 -6.74 5.44 -0.78
CA ASP A 677 -7.60 5.95 -1.86
C ASP A 677 -9.07 5.93 -1.44
N MET A 678 -9.66 7.13 -1.33
CA MET A 678 -11.04 7.33 -0.91
C MET A 678 -12.07 7.09 -2.02
N THR A 679 -11.64 6.70 -3.23
CA THR A 679 -12.53 6.43 -4.36
C THR A 679 -13.49 5.28 -4.04
N ARG A 680 -14.78 5.50 -4.27
CA ARG A 680 -15.84 4.55 -3.94
C ARG A 680 -16.42 3.89 -5.18
N VAL A 681 -16.90 2.65 -5.04
CA VAL A 681 -17.61 1.94 -6.09
C VAL A 681 -19.11 2.21 -5.98
N GLU A 682 -19.71 2.57 -7.11
CA GLU A 682 -21.17 2.73 -7.21
C GLU A 682 -21.89 1.38 -7.33
N SER A 683 -23.17 1.36 -6.98
CA SER A 683 -24.00 0.15 -7.02
C SER A 683 -24.15 -0.46 -8.42
N GLY A 684 -24.10 0.36 -9.48
CA GLY A 684 -24.19 -0.13 -10.87
C GLY A 684 -23.04 -1.06 -11.27
N PRO A 685 -21.78 -0.62 -11.20
CA PRO A 685 -20.63 -1.48 -11.43
C PRO A 685 -20.58 -2.72 -10.54
N LEU A 686 -20.97 -2.62 -9.26
CA LEU A 686 -21.05 -3.78 -8.37
C LEU A 686 -22.06 -4.83 -8.87
N ALA A 687 -23.23 -4.39 -9.32
CA ALA A 687 -24.25 -5.27 -9.84
C ALA A 687 -23.78 -5.98 -11.14
N GLU A 688 -23.06 -5.27 -12.00
CA GLU A 688 -22.49 -5.84 -13.22
C GLU A 688 -21.42 -6.90 -12.90
N TRP A 689 -20.47 -6.57 -12.04
CA TRP A 689 -19.39 -7.49 -11.65
C TRP A 689 -19.93 -8.76 -10.97
N LEU A 690 -20.89 -8.61 -10.08
CA LEU A 690 -21.48 -9.71 -9.34
C LEU A 690 -22.60 -10.46 -10.11
N GLY A 691 -22.84 -10.10 -11.36
CA GLY A 691 -23.76 -10.80 -12.25
C GLY A 691 -25.23 -10.71 -11.86
N GLY A 692 -25.67 -9.60 -11.24
CA GLY A 692 -27.06 -9.38 -10.90
C GLY A 692 -27.28 -8.25 -9.88
N PRO A 693 -28.54 -7.95 -9.51
CA PRO A 693 -28.86 -6.83 -8.64
C PRO A 693 -28.21 -6.96 -7.26
N VAL A 694 -27.76 -5.85 -6.71
CA VAL A 694 -27.23 -5.71 -5.35
C VAL A 694 -27.95 -4.54 -4.68
N ASP A 695 -28.25 -4.71 -3.41
CA ASP A 695 -28.80 -3.64 -2.58
C ASP A 695 -27.67 -2.99 -1.78
N VAL A 696 -27.59 -1.66 -1.79
CA VAL A 696 -26.69 -0.88 -0.94
C VAL A 696 -27.53 -0.12 0.07
N ILE A 697 -27.29 -0.34 1.35
CA ILE A 697 -28.07 0.27 2.42
C ILE A 697 -27.15 0.99 3.43
N ALA A 698 -27.70 2.01 4.10
CA ALA A 698 -26.98 2.69 5.19
C ALA A 698 -26.93 1.82 6.47
N PRO A 699 -25.96 2.05 7.37
CA PRO A 699 -25.85 1.32 8.62
C PRO A 699 -27.10 1.41 9.52
N ALA A 700 -27.83 2.52 9.44
CA ALA A 700 -29.07 2.69 10.20
C ALA A 700 -30.23 1.81 9.68
N ASP A 701 -30.14 1.36 8.44
CA ASP A 701 -31.19 0.60 7.77
C ASP A 701 -31.01 -0.92 7.89
N THR A 702 -30.05 -1.40 8.65
CA THR A 702 -29.81 -2.84 8.86
C THR A 702 -31.04 -3.57 9.44
N ALA A 703 -31.86 -2.87 10.22
CA ALA A 703 -33.15 -3.38 10.69
C ALA A 703 -34.16 -3.68 9.55
N THR A 704 -33.90 -3.20 8.32
CA THR A 704 -34.73 -3.48 7.14
C THR A 704 -34.35 -4.79 6.43
N LEU A 705 -33.26 -5.43 6.84
CA LEU A 705 -32.81 -6.73 6.31
C LEU A 705 -33.70 -7.89 6.74
N THR A 706 -34.55 -7.68 7.76
CA THR A 706 -35.62 -8.61 8.08
C THR A 706 -36.66 -8.61 6.96
N PRO A 707 -37.21 -9.78 6.61
CA PRO A 707 -38.34 -9.83 5.66
C PRO A 707 -39.46 -8.94 6.18
N LYS A 708 -39.67 -7.83 5.53
CA LYS A 708 -40.81 -6.95 5.80
C LYS A 708 -42.07 -7.78 5.63
N GLY A 709 -42.83 -7.98 6.68
CA GLY A 709 -44.22 -8.48 6.57
C GLY A 709 -44.92 -7.61 5.54
N SER A 710 -45.77 -8.18 4.69
CA SER A 710 -46.46 -7.45 3.66
C SER A 710 -47.22 -6.26 4.23
N GLU A 711 -46.83 -5.05 3.82
CA GLU A 711 -47.49 -3.81 4.23
C GLU A 711 -48.83 -3.69 3.52
N TYR A 712 -49.93 -3.83 4.25
CA TYR A 712 -51.28 -3.70 3.67
C TYR A 712 -51.76 -2.26 3.51
N TRP A 713 -50.97 -1.25 3.89
CA TRP A 713 -51.40 0.14 3.81
C TRP A 713 -51.73 0.61 2.38
N ARG A 714 -51.01 0.07 1.36
CA ARG A 714 -51.31 0.36 -0.05
C ARG A 714 -52.68 -0.14 -0.47
N LEU A 715 -53.04 -1.35 -0.08
CA LEU A 715 -54.35 -1.95 -0.28
C LEU A 715 -55.44 -1.16 0.47
N LEU A 716 -55.16 -0.73 1.70
CA LEU A 716 -56.06 0.08 2.52
C LEU A 716 -56.27 1.48 1.91
N VAL A 717 -55.26 2.11 1.32
CA VAL A 717 -55.39 3.39 0.58
C VAL A 717 -56.27 3.22 -0.63
N TRP A 718 -56.13 2.15 -1.41
CA TRP A 718 -57.00 1.90 -2.57
C TRP A 718 -58.43 1.59 -2.11
N ALA A 719 -58.62 0.84 -1.05
CA ALA A 719 -59.93 0.56 -0.44
C ALA A 719 -60.59 1.86 0.08
N LEU A 720 -59.83 2.78 0.69
CA LEU A 720 -60.22 4.09 1.11
C LEU A 720 -60.69 4.94 -0.07
N ALA A 721 -59.94 4.98 -1.16
CA ALA A 721 -60.27 5.71 -2.39
C ALA A 721 -61.57 5.15 -2.99
N ALA A 722 -61.75 3.85 -3.07
CA ALA A 722 -62.95 3.21 -3.58
C ALA A 722 -64.18 3.49 -2.68
N ALA A 723 -64.02 3.45 -1.36
CA ALA A 723 -65.08 3.77 -0.41
C ALA A 723 -65.49 5.24 -0.49
N TYR A 724 -64.54 6.16 -0.73
CA TYR A 724 -64.82 7.58 -0.93
C TYR A 724 -65.63 7.83 -2.21
N VAL A 725 -65.26 7.19 -3.33
CA VAL A 725 -66.01 7.27 -4.57
C VAL A 725 -67.44 6.74 -4.40
N LEU A 726 -67.57 5.62 -3.68
CA LEU A 726 -68.89 5.03 -3.38
C LEU A 726 -69.76 5.97 -2.53
N GLU A 727 -69.19 6.63 -1.53
CA GLU A 727 -69.89 7.60 -0.68
C GLU A 727 -70.33 8.80 -1.53
N ALA A 728 -69.44 9.35 -2.37
CA ALA A 728 -69.76 10.49 -3.23
C ALA A 728 -70.84 10.15 -4.26
N VAL A 729 -70.77 8.97 -4.92
CA VAL A 729 -71.78 8.52 -5.88
C VAL A 729 -73.14 8.24 -5.19
N SER A 730 -73.15 7.60 -4.04
CA SER A 730 -74.35 7.37 -3.27
C SER A 730 -75.01 8.67 -2.82
N GLY A 731 -74.21 9.68 -2.40
CA GLY A 731 -74.65 11.00 -2.04
C GLY A 731 -75.27 11.76 -3.23
N PHE A 732 -74.65 11.69 -4.40
CA PHE A 732 -75.18 12.29 -5.63
C PHE A 732 -76.47 11.64 -6.08
N LEU A 733 -76.52 10.32 -6.12
CA LEU A 733 -77.77 9.60 -6.52
C LEU A 733 -78.94 9.87 -5.57
N LEU A 734 -78.68 10.04 -4.29
CA LEU A 734 -79.68 10.36 -3.28
C LEU A 734 -80.16 11.81 -3.44
N SER A 735 -79.25 12.77 -3.70
CA SER A 735 -79.64 14.16 -3.98
C SER A 735 -80.48 14.28 -5.22
N ALA A 736 -80.06 13.63 -6.32
CA ALA A 736 -80.82 13.60 -7.58
C ALA A 736 -82.21 12.93 -7.43
N ARG A 737 -82.31 11.88 -6.61
CA ARG A 737 -83.61 11.25 -6.31
C ARG A 737 -84.50 12.14 -5.45
N ARG A 738 -83.94 12.86 -4.48
CA ARG A 738 -84.64 13.84 -3.68
C ARG A 738 -85.17 15.03 -4.52
N GLU A 739 -84.36 15.51 -5.45
CA GLU A 739 -84.78 16.56 -6.39
C GLU A 739 -85.93 16.08 -7.31
N ARG A 740 -85.88 14.89 -7.87
CA ARG A 740 -86.93 14.28 -8.67
C ARG A 740 -88.25 14.09 -7.89
N LEU A 741 -88.16 13.68 -6.64
CA LEU A 741 -89.34 13.55 -5.78
C LEU A 741 -89.92 14.88 -5.43
N ARG A 742 -89.11 15.91 -5.16
CA ARG A 742 -89.62 17.32 -4.94
C ARG A 742 -90.22 17.90 -6.18
N ALA A 743 -89.67 17.67 -7.38
CA ALA A 743 -90.22 18.10 -8.65
C ALA A 743 -91.57 17.44 -8.98
N ALA A 744 -91.73 16.15 -8.56
CA ALA A 744 -93.04 15.45 -8.72
C ALA A 744 -94.07 15.88 -7.70
N GLU A 745 -93.69 16.27 -6.46
CA GLU A 745 -94.61 16.86 -5.49
C GLU A 745 -95.03 18.31 -5.77
N GLY A 746 -94.22 19.10 -6.56
CA GLY A 746 -94.50 20.43 -6.99
C GLY A 746 -95.38 20.49 -8.23
N GLN A 747 -95.70 19.38 -8.90
CA GLN A 747 -96.58 19.28 -10.09
C GLN A 747 -97.96 18.64 -9.77
N ALA A 748 -98.17 18.13 -8.53
CA ALA A 748 -99.47 17.72 -8.03
C ALA A 748 -100.09 18.83 -7.13
#